data_79c41339bb4d563a3ea73da000fefc72
#
_entry.id   79c41339bb4d563a3ea73da000fefc72
#
_cell.length_a   1.000
_cell.length_b   1.000
_cell.length_c   1.000
_cell.angle_alpha   90.00
_cell.angle_beta   90.00
_cell.angle_gamma   90.00
#
_symmetry.space_group_name_H-M   'P 1'
#
loop_
_entity.id
_entity.type
_entity.pdbx_description
1 polymer ?
#
loop_
_entity_poly.entity_id
_entity_poly.type
_entity_poly.pdbx_seq_one_letter_code
_entity_poly.pdbx_strand_id
1 'polypeptide(L)'
;YWEAIESSNYICGGAIWDWVDQALTNYTPDGKPYAAYGGDFGDFPNDGQFVMNGIIFADRTAKPQYYEVQKVYQNIKVKKLSFDTFQITNKSYFEPMEGYEGVWKLYRNGDLVEERSFDVSPLKPQKKGVVTIAPKRMDSKSEYIVVIEFRQAADKPWAKKGFVQAREQFVIQEAGQKPAIATVAEGNALELSPDQKMIVGKDFSVMFDFDKGTIETLRYGNNTIIENSGLALNAFRAFTNNDRWAYQQWFAKGLHNLQHKALAKSVKANADGSYSYSFTVQSQAPNAAKIEGGTASGRNKIVELTDRPFTDADFRFVTNQVFTVYPDGSIEVQASIASNDDFVNLPQLGYLVTMPKSYFRFTYYGRGKQDNYSDRKSGAFLGIYESDVLKEAGNFPKPQDVGHHQDSRWAALTNMRGAGAIFVGTQPMDVAALPYTAQEMTLAGHPFELPNPSATYLQLNIATTGVGGNSCGPTPLQKDRVMATQHRFGFIIRPAQEKLTQAANVSASTEAPAFAPGLINRSTIPMKVIFASSEEVGAGNATHLVDGNPNTIWHSAYSVTVAKHPHWVDFDLSKEVSFKGISYLPRTDEAGNGDVKDFSISVSDDAKTWKEVHKGSFSQNRGTPQQVLFKSPVKARYVRFTALSEQYGQDFASGAEFGLIAE
;
A
#
# COMPACT_ATOMS: atom_id res chain seq x y z
N TYR A 1 -17.77 -4.26 -4.51
CA TYR A 1 -19.16 -4.76 -4.43
C TYR A 1 -20.11 -3.96 -5.30
N TRP A 2 -20.20 -2.61 -5.15
CA TRP A 2 -21.15 -1.80 -5.92
C TRP A 2 -20.89 -1.80 -7.42
N GLU A 3 -19.65 -1.87 -7.88
CA GLU A 3 -19.36 -2.04 -9.31
C GLU A 3 -19.98 -3.34 -9.86
N ALA A 4 -19.87 -4.44 -9.11
CA ALA A 4 -20.49 -5.70 -9.47
C ALA A 4 -22.03 -5.62 -9.43
N ILE A 5 -22.61 -5.01 -8.37
CA ILE A 5 -24.05 -4.83 -8.24
C ILE A 5 -24.61 -3.99 -9.39
N GLU A 6 -23.98 -2.85 -9.71
CA GLU A 6 -24.42 -1.95 -10.79
C GLU A 6 -24.15 -2.50 -12.21
N SER A 7 -23.30 -3.50 -12.35
CA SER A 7 -22.99 -4.11 -13.65
C SER A 7 -24.01 -5.12 -14.13
N SER A 8 -24.93 -5.57 -13.28
CA SER A 8 -25.89 -6.64 -13.58
C SER A 8 -27.31 -6.26 -13.22
N ASN A 9 -28.25 -6.51 -14.14
CA ASN A 9 -29.67 -6.34 -13.89
C ASN A 9 -30.29 -7.45 -13.00
N TYR A 10 -29.54 -8.49 -12.67
CA TYR A 10 -29.98 -9.60 -11.84
C TYR A 10 -29.66 -9.41 -10.35
N ILE A 11 -28.86 -8.39 -10.01
CA ILE A 11 -28.47 -8.09 -8.62
C ILE A 11 -29.22 -6.83 -8.18
N CYS A 12 -30.11 -6.95 -7.22
CA CYS A 12 -30.92 -5.83 -6.74
C CYS A 12 -30.20 -4.95 -5.71
N GLY A 13 -29.10 -5.40 -5.14
CA GLY A 13 -28.35 -4.66 -4.12
C GLY A 13 -27.67 -5.56 -3.10
N GLY A 14 -27.31 -5.00 -1.96
CA GLY A 14 -26.71 -5.68 -0.82
C GLY A 14 -27.05 -4.97 0.49
N ALA A 15 -27.01 -5.69 1.59
CA ALA A 15 -27.17 -5.15 2.93
C ALA A 15 -25.84 -5.20 3.67
N ILE A 16 -25.49 -4.12 4.36
CA ILE A 16 -24.29 -4.04 5.17
C ILE A 16 -24.59 -4.58 6.56
N TRP A 17 -23.80 -5.50 7.02
CA TRP A 17 -23.79 -5.99 8.39
C TRP A 17 -22.54 -5.49 9.10
N ASP A 18 -22.63 -4.48 9.99
CA ASP A 18 -23.81 -3.89 10.60
C ASP A 18 -23.78 -2.36 10.50
N TRP A 19 -24.89 -1.70 10.93
CA TRP A 19 -24.95 -0.23 10.96
C TRP A 19 -24.12 0.32 12.11
N VAL A 20 -24.28 -0.22 13.32
CA VAL A 20 -23.64 0.27 14.53
C VAL A 20 -22.92 -0.87 15.26
N ASP A 21 -21.77 -0.56 15.88
CA ASP A 21 -21.08 -1.54 16.72
C ASP A 21 -22.01 -2.08 17.82
N GLN A 22 -22.00 -3.40 18.02
CA GLN A 22 -22.79 -4.11 19.02
C GLN A 22 -22.11 -4.11 20.40
N ALA A 23 -21.21 -3.16 20.66
CA ALA A 23 -20.49 -3.03 21.90
C ALA A 23 -21.39 -2.68 23.08
N LEU A 24 -21.08 -3.24 24.25
CA LEU A 24 -21.63 -2.84 25.52
C LEU A 24 -20.67 -1.84 26.21
N THR A 25 -21.20 -0.99 27.09
CA THR A 25 -20.35 -0.12 27.91
C THR A 25 -19.81 -0.89 29.10
N ASN A 26 -18.50 -0.88 29.29
CA ASN A 26 -17.82 -1.29 30.52
C ASN A 26 -16.96 -0.15 31.05
N TYR A 27 -16.36 -0.29 32.20
CA TYR A 27 -15.62 0.76 32.87
C TYR A 27 -14.20 0.31 33.22
N THR A 28 -13.24 1.18 33.01
CA THR A 28 -11.86 0.99 33.46
C THR A 28 -11.78 1.00 34.99
N PRO A 29 -10.69 0.51 35.60
CA PRO A 29 -10.53 0.54 37.06
C PRO A 29 -10.64 1.94 37.68
N ASP A 30 -10.34 3.00 36.93
CA ASP A 30 -10.49 4.42 37.34
C ASP A 30 -11.87 5.00 36.95
N GLY A 31 -12.83 4.16 36.53
CA GLY A 31 -14.24 4.51 36.31
C GLY A 31 -14.55 5.19 34.97
N LYS A 32 -13.65 5.16 33.98
CA LYS A 32 -13.90 5.71 32.65
C LYS A 32 -14.63 4.70 31.77
N PRO A 33 -15.71 5.11 31.07
CA PRO A 33 -16.43 4.21 30.19
C PRO A 33 -15.62 3.87 28.94
N TYR A 34 -15.74 2.62 28.46
CA TYR A 34 -15.19 2.18 27.17
C TYR A 34 -16.15 1.21 26.47
N ALA A 35 -16.01 1.07 25.17
CA ALA A 35 -16.75 0.10 24.38
C ALA A 35 -16.12 -1.29 24.55
N ALA A 36 -16.84 -2.21 25.19
CA ALA A 36 -16.39 -3.54 25.52
C ALA A 36 -16.75 -4.54 24.41
N TYR A 37 -15.93 -5.57 24.26
CA TYR A 37 -16.15 -6.67 23.33
C TYR A 37 -15.97 -8.04 24.03
N GLY A 38 -16.08 -9.14 23.28
CA GLY A 38 -16.03 -10.50 23.84
C GLY A 38 -14.79 -10.74 24.70
N GLY A 39 -15.00 -11.27 25.90
CA GLY A 39 -13.99 -11.51 26.92
C GLY A 39 -13.87 -10.42 28.00
N ASP A 40 -14.37 -9.21 27.76
CA ASP A 40 -14.26 -8.09 28.72
C ASP A 40 -15.14 -8.25 29.96
N PHE A 41 -16.13 -9.13 29.89
CA PHE A 41 -17.00 -9.51 31.03
C PHE A 41 -16.63 -10.87 31.62
N GLY A 42 -15.46 -11.43 31.26
CA GLY A 42 -15.03 -12.76 31.70
C GLY A 42 -15.75 -13.92 31.00
N ASP A 43 -16.44 -13.63 29.92
CA ASP A 43 -17.15 -14.59 29.09
C ASP A 43 -16.16 -15.44 28.26
N PHE A 44 -16.42 -16.76 28.21
CA PHE A 44 -15.66 -17.73 27.45
C PHE A 44 -16.53 -18.96 27.11
N PRO A 45 -16.50 -19.46 25.85
CA PRO A 45 -15.77 -18.90 24.70
C PRO A 45 -16.41 -17.62 24.15
N ASN A 46 -15.63 -16.83 23.37
CA ASN A 46 -16.09 -15.61 22.73
C ASN A 46 -15.33 -15.37 21.41
N ASP A 47 -15.84 -14.46 20.56
CA ASP A 47 -15.22 -14.06 19.29
C ASP A 47 -14.51 -12.68 19.37
N GLY A 48 -14.19 -12.22 20.59
CA GLY A 48 -13.44 -10.99 20.82
C GLY A 48 -14.11 -9.77 20.19
N GLN A 49 -13.36 -9.07 19.34
CA GLN A 49 -13.80 -7.83 18.72
C GLN A 49 -14.77 -8.00 17.51
N PHE A 50 -15.27 -9.21 17.22
CA PHE A 50 -16.20 -9.43 16.09
C PHE A 50 -17.50 -8.61 16.21
N VAL A 51 -17.90 -8.23 17.41
CA VAL A 51 -19.06 -7.34 17.68
C VAL A 51 -18.84 -5.90 17.21
N MET A 52 -17.59 -5.51 16.87
CA MET A 52 -17.24 -4.17 16.37
C MET A 52 -17.41 -4.05 14.86
N ASN A 53 -18.48 -4.59 14.33
CA ASN A 53 -18.77 -4.73 12.90
C ASN A 53 -19.59 -3.58 12.30
N GLY A 54 -19.94 -2.56 13.08
CA GLY A 54 -20.68 -1.38 12.63
C GLY A 54 -19.87 -0.47 11.70
N ILE A 55 -20.55 0.24 10.79
CA ILE A 55 -19.97 1.36 10.03
C ILE A 55 -19.92 2.66 10.84
N ILE A 56 -20.61 2.68 11.99
CA ILE A 56 -20.48 3.72 13.02
C ILE A 56 -20.14 3.06 14.37
N PHE A 57 -19.52 3.83 15.25
CA PHE A 57 -19.19 3.36 16.59
C PHE A 57 -20.44 3.17 17.48
N ALA A 58 -20.31 2.50 18.60
CA ALA A 58 -21.40 2.28 19.57
C ALA A 58 -21.97 3.60 20.12
N ASP A 59 -21.15 4.66 20.22
CA ASP A 59 -21.56 6.02 20.60
C ASP A 59 -22.24 6.81 19.48
N ARG A 60 -22.46 6.19 18.31
CA ARG A 60 -23.06 6.76 17.10
C ARG A 60 -22.17 7.74 16.33
N THR A 61 -20.90 7.86 16.65
CA THR A 61 -19.95 8.62 15.83
C THR A 61 -19.56 7.82 14.59
N ALA A 62 -19.33 8.52 13.48
CA ALA A 62 -19.04 7.89 12.20
C ALA A 62 -17.61 7.30 12.18
N LYS A 63 -17.49 6.05 11.71
CA LYS A 63 -16.19 5.46 11.33
C LYS A 63 -15.81 5.90 9.91
N PRO A 64 -14.54 5.77 9.50
CA PRO A 64 -14.11 6.09 8.14
C PRO A 64 -14.90 5.37 7.03
N GLN A 65 -15.34 4.13 7.25
CA GLN A 65 -16.17 3.35 6.32
C GLN A 65 -17.51 4.01 6.00
N TYR A 66 -18.07 4.76 6.95
CA TYR A 66 -19.34 5.49 6.75
C TYR A 66 -19.29 6.41 5.53
N TYR A 67 -18.19 7.12 5.34
CA TYR A 67 -18.03 8.06 4.22
C TYR A 67 -17.85 7.35 2.88
N GLU A 68 -17.28 6.14 2.88
CA GLU A 68 -17.23 5.30 1.69
C GLU A 68 -18.62 4.80 1.30
N VAL A 69 -19.41 4.33 2.28
CA VAL A 69 -20.81 3.93 2.09
C VAL A 69 -21.64 5.10 1.56
N GLN A 70 -21.51 6.29 2.17
CA GLN A 70 -22.17 7.50 1.70
C GLN A 70 -21.85 7.77 0.22
N LYS A 71 -20.59 7.58 -0.17
CA LYS A 71 -20.12 7.80 -1.53
C LYS A 71 -20.70 6.80 -2.52
N VAL A 72 -20.64 5.50 -2.22
CA VAL A 72 -21.12 4.47 -3.15
C VAL A 72 -22.64 4.42 -3.28
N TYR A 73 -23.37 4.89 -2.24
CA TYR A 73 -24.83 4.93 -2.22
C TYR A 73 -25.43 6.17 -2.92
N GLN A 74 -24.61 7.11 -3.40
CA GLN A 74 -25.11 8.30 -4.10
C GLN A 74 -25.96 7.92 -5.31
N ASN A 75 -27.15 8.52 -5.40
CA ASN A 75 -28.06 8.35 -6.54
C ASN A 75 -27.70 9.23 -7.75
N ILE A 76 -26.75 10.12 -7.62
CA ILE A 76 -26.22 10.97 -8.68
C ILE A 76 -24.77 10.58 -8.94
N LYS A 77 -24.47 10.17 -10.17
CA LYS A 77 -23.11 9.84 -10.61
C LYS A 77 -22.63 10.85 -11.63
N VAL A 78 -21.39 11.27 -11.51
CA VAL A 78 -20.74 12.16 -12.49
C VAL A 78 -19.58 11.39 -13.13
N LYS A 79 -19.40 11.56 -14.44
CA LYS A 79 -18.27 11.03 -15.20
C LYS A 79 -17.63 12.16 -15.99
N LYS A 80 -16.31 12.32 -15.88
CA LYS A 80 -15.55 13.26 -16.70
C LYS A 80 -15.54 12.80 -18.16
N LEU A 81 -15.94 13.69 -19.08
CA LEU A 81 -15.86 13.48 -20.53
C LEU A 81 -14.66 14.21 -21.14
N SER A 82 -14.40 15.44 -20.67
CA SER A 82 -13.22 16.24 -21.02
C SER A 82 -12.73 17.01 -19.80
N PHE A 83 -11.79 17.95 -19.95
CA PHE A 83 -11.30 18.78 -18.84
C PHE A 83 -12.38 19.71 -18.25
N ASP A 84 -13.39 20.06 -19.01
CA ASP A 84 -14.45 21.02 -18.68
C ASP A 84 -15.87 20.43 -18.77
N THR A 85 -16.05 19.23 -19.30
CA THR A 85 -17.36 18.65 -19.61
C THR A 85 -17.59 17.36 -18.84
N PHE A 86 -18.74 17.26 -18.18
CA PHE A 86 -19.08 16.15 -17.28
C PHE A 86 -20.47 15.62 -17.59
N GLN A 87 -20.60 14.29 -17.61
CA GLN A 87 -21.87 13.60 -17.74
C GLN A 87 -22.45 13.34 -16.36
N ILE A 88 -23.67 13.82 -16.11
CA ILE A 88 -24.45 13.54 -14.91
C ILE A 88 -25.41 12.40 -15.22
N THR A 89 -25.52 11.42 -14.31
CA THR A 89 -26.47 10.32 -14.41
C THR A 89 -27.36 10.32 -13.17
N ASN A 90 -28.68 10.38 -13.36
CA ASN A 90 -29.63 10.08 -12.31
C ASN A 90 -29.79 8.55 -12.19
N LYS A 91 -29.29 7.96 -11.10
CA LYS A 91 -29.36 6.53 -10.83
C LYS A 91 -30.70 6.10 -10.18
N SER A 92 -31.53 7.04 -9.73
CA SER A 92 -32.84 6.72 -9.15
C SER A 92 -33.73 5.99 -10.15
N TYR A 93 -34.55 5.07 -9.68
CA TYR A 93 -35.52 4.35 -10.49
C TYR A 93 -36.85 5.09 -10.57
N PHE A 94 -37.21 5.86 -9.55
CA PHE A 94 -38.53 6.44 -9.39
C PHE A 94 -38.53 7.97 -9.29
N GLU A 95 -37.47 8.58 -8.78
CA GLU A 95 -37.43 10.02 -8.51
C GLU A 95 -36.67 10.79 -9.59
N PRO A 96 -37.26 11.86 -10.14
CA PRO A 96 -36.50 12.78 -10.97
C PRO A 96 -35.46 13.51 -10.14
N MET A 97 -34.43 14.01 -10.80
CA MET A 97 -33.36 14.80 -10.19
C MET A 97 -33.83 16.27 -10.11
N GLU A 98 -34.66 16.58 -9.11
CA GLU A 98 -35.23 17.89 -8.89
C GLU A 98 -34.91 18.41 -7.49
N GLY A 99 -34.92 19.75 -7.31
CA GLY A 99 -34.68 20.36 -6.01
C GLY A 99 -33.24 20.37 -5.56
N TYR A 100 -32.29 20.29 -6.48
CA TYR A 100 -30.86 20.41 -6.20
C TYR A 100 -30.30 21.71 -6.79
N GLU A 101 -29.36 22.31 -6.05
CA GLU A 101 -28.42 23.32 -6.52
C GLU A 101 -27.12 22.63 -6.91
N GLY A 102 -26.64 22.83 -8.14
CA GLY A 102 -25.32 22.37 -8.57
C GLY A 102 -24.26 23.39 -8.20
N VAL A 103 -23.15 22.92 -7.62
CA VAL A 103 -22.00 23.76 -7.33
C VAL A 103 -20.75 23.07 -7.84
N TRP A 104 -19.88 23.79 -8.52
CA TRP A 104 -18.53 23.30 -8.80
C TRP A 104 -17.49 24.17 -8.13
N LYS A 105 -16.42 23.53 -7.67
CA LYS A 105 -15.27 24.14 -6.99
C LYS A 105 -14.01 23.76 -7.73
N LEU A 106 -13.16 24.76 -8.01
CA LEU A 106 -11.85 24.54 -8.59
C LEU A 106 -10.76 24.74 -7.53
N TYR A 107 -9.93 23.74 -7.40
CA TYR A 107 -8.76 23.79 -6.53
C TYR A 107 -7.50 23.83 -7.38
N ARG A 108 -6.53 24.65 -6.97
CA ARG A 108 -5.19 24.75 -7.56
C ARG A 108 -4.16 24.32 -6.51
N ASN A 109 -3.44 23.23 -6.75
CA ASN A 109 -2.47 22.65 -5.80
C ASN A 109 -3.06 22.46 -4.39
N GLY A 110 -4.35 22.11 -4.30
CA GLY A 110 -5.10 21.93 -3.06
C GLY A 110 -5.82 23.17 -2.52
N ASP A 111 -5.49 24.38 -2.97
CA ASP A 111 -6.14 25.62 -2.55
C ASP A 111 -7.40 25.90 -3.38
N LEU A 112 -8.54 26.22 -2.74
CA LEU A 112 -9.76 26.64 -3.43
C LEU A 112 -9.54 27.99 -4.12
N VAL A 113 -9.70 28.02 -5.44
CA VAL A 113 -9.48 29.24 -6.25
C VAL A 113 -10.73 29.77 -6.94
N GLU A 114 -11.75 28.92 -7.11
CA GLU A 114 -13.02 29.32 -7.72
C GLU A 114 -14.17 28.43 -7.22
N GLU A 115 -15.33 29.04 -6.94
CA GLU A 115 -16.58 28.33 -6.64
C GLU A 115 -17.71 29.00 -7.40
N ARG A 116 -18.57 28.22 -8.06
CA ARG A 116 -19.75 28.71 -8.78
C ARG A 116 -20.91 27.73 -8.73
N SER A 117 -22.11 28.28 -8.72
CA SER A 117 -23.33 27.51 -8.96
C SER A 117 -23.54 27.26 -10.45
N PHE A 118 -24.25 26.20 -10.75
CA PHE A 118 -24.81 25.90 -12.08
C PHE A 118 -26.21 25.31 -11.94
N ASP A 119 -27.05 25.53 -12.98
CA ASP A 119 -28.39 24.99 -13.00
C ASP A 119 -28.38 23.48 -13.22
N VAL A 120 -29.02 22.76 -12.32
CA VAL A 120 -29.24 21.33 -12.45
C VAL A 120 -30.49 21.08 -13.26
N SER A 121 -30.32 20.68 -14.52
CA SER A 121 -31.46 20.29 -15.34
C SER A 121 -32.19 19.10 -14.74
N PRO A 122 -33.55 19.14 -14.65
CA PRO A 122 -34.30 18.00 -14.17
C PRO A 122 -34.05 16.77 -15.07
N LEU A 123 -33.41 15.74 -14.49
CA LEU A 123 -33.18 14.47 -15.17
C LEU A 123 -34.20 13.43 -14.67
N LYS A 124 -34.99 12.88 -15.59
CA LYS A 124 -35.87 11.74 -15.28
C LYS A 124 -35.06 10.56 -14.75
N PRO A 125 -35.67 9.63 -14.00
CA PRO A 125 -35.05 8.40 -13.57
C PRO A 125 -34.26 7.69 -14.68
N GLN A 126 -33.07 7.19 -14.38
CA GLN A 126 -32.19 6.46 -15.31
C GLN A 126 -31.70 7.26 -16.53
N LYS A 127 -31.89 8.59 -16.56
CA LYS A 127 -31.42 9.45 -17.67
C LYS A 127 -30.09 10.12 -17.37
N LYS A 128 -29.44 10.55 -18.44
CA LYS A 128 -28.16 11.24 -18.44
C LYS A 128 -28.30 12.64 -19.00
N GLY A 129 -27.54 13.57 -18.46
CA GLY A 129 -27.36 14.93 -18.93
C GLY A 129 -25.89 15.30 -18.96
N VAL A 130 -25.59 16.50 -19.47
CA VAL A 130 -24.20 17.00 -19.55
C VAL A 130 -24.16 18.40 -18.93
N VAL A 131 -23.14 18.67 -18.17
CA VAL A 131 -22.79 20.01 -17.67
C VAL A 131 -21.38 20.37 -18.16
N THR A 132 -21.24 21.61 -18.60
CA THR A 132 -19.93 22.19 -18.94
C THR A 132 -19.62 23.28 -17.93
N ILE A 133 -18.44 23.21 -17.33
CA ILE A 133 -17.93 24.25 -16.45
C ILE A 133 -16.94 25.11 -17.25
N ALA A 134 -16.76 26.36 -16.82
CA ALA A 134 -15.82 27.28 -17.49
C ALA A 134 -14.82 27.83 -16.47
N PRO A 135 -13.77 27.08 -16.12
CA PRO A 135 -12.74 27.54 -15.18
C PRO A 135 -12.01 28.77 -15.74
N LYS A 136 -11.82 29.77 -14.90
CA LYS A 136 -11.02 30.95 -15.29
C LYS A 136 -9.55 30.71 -15.04
N ARG A 137 -8.71 31.00 -16.05
CA ARG A 137 -7.25 31.13 -15.96
C ARG A 137 -6.55 29.97 -15.22
N MET A 138 -6.43 28.85 -15.89
CA MET A 138 -5.55 27.76 -15.47
C MET A 138 -4.14 28.02 -16.02
N ASP A 139 -3.10 27.94 -15.17
CA ASP A 139 -1.71 27.89 -15.61
C ASP A 139 -1.29 26.45 -15.93
N SER A 140 -0.24 26.28 -16.73
CA SER A 140 0.23 24.95 -17.16
C SER A 140 1.12 24.23 -16.14
N LYS A 141 1.43 24.85 -15.01
CA LYS A 141 2.36 24.31 -14.01
C LYS A 141 1.67 23.69 -12.79
N SER A 142 0.45 24.13 -12.52
CA SER A 142 -0.31 23.73 -11.33
C SER A 142 -1.20 22.52 -11.59
N GLU A 143 -1.40 21.70 -10.56
CA GLU A 143 -2.46 20.70 -10.55
C GLU A 143 -3.81 21.40 -10.36
N TYR A 144 -4.79 21.03 -11.19
CA TYR A 144 -6.15 21.52 -11.03
C TYR A 144 -7.13 20.37 -10.81
N ILE A 145 -7.90 20.52 -9.75
CA ILE A 145 -8.90 19.55 -9.31
C ILE A 145 -10.26 20.25 -9.29
N VAL A 146 -11.28 19.63 -9.89
CA VAL A 146 -12.65 20.09 -9.78
C VAL A 146 -13.45 19.17 -8.87
N VAL A 147 -14.25 19.76 -7.99
CA VAL A 147 -15.30 19.08 -7.22
C VAL A 147 -16.65 19.54 -7.74
N ILE A 148 -17.54 18.62 -8.06
CA ILE A 148 -18.93 18.89 -8.45
C ILE A 148 -19.83 18.38 -7.34
N GLU A 149 -20.66 19.26 -6.79
CA GLU A 149 -21.58 18.97 -5.68
C GLU A 149 -23.04 19.20 -6.13
N PHE A 150 -23.92 18.34 -5.61
CA PHE A 150 -25.37 18.51 -5.72
C PHE A 150 -25.92 18.71 -4.31
N ARG A 151 -26.40 19.91 -4.04
CA ARG A 151 -26.87 20.34 -2.71
C ARG A 151 -28.39 20.44 -2.69
N GLN A 152 -29.00 20.11 -1.56
CA GLN A 152 -30.43 20.33 -1.36
C GLN A 152 -30.75 21.82 -1.49
N ALA A 153 -31.65 22.20 -2.43
CA ALA A 153 -32.05 23.60 -2.66
C ALA A 153 -33.02 24.12 -1.61
N ALA A 154 -33.68 23.23 -0.85
CA ALA A 154 -34.63 23.56 0.20
C ALA A 154 -34.52 22.55 1.36
N ASP A 155 -35.09 22.91 2.53
CA ASP A 155 -35.21 22.01 3.67
C ASP A 155 -36.06 20.78 3.30
N LYS A 156 -35.58 19.61 3.73
CA LYS A 156 -36.28 18.33 3.68
C LYS A 156 -36.46 17.81 5.12
N PRO A 157 -37.39 16.87 5.38
CA PRO A 157 -37.54 16.29 6.72
C PRO A 157 -36.26 15.69 7.31
N TRP A 158 -35.37 15.20 6.45
CA TRP A 158 -34.15 14.48 6.77
C TRP A 158 -32.87 15.28 6.50
N ALA A 159 -32.91 16.44 5.83
CA ALA A 159 -31.73 17.24 5.53
C ALA A 159 -32.08 18.73 5.39
N LYS A 160 -31.18 19.61 5.82
CA LYS A 160 -31.34 21.06 5.64
C LYS A 160 -30.90 21.49 4.25
N LYS A 161 -31.41 22.67 3.80
CA LYS A 161 -30.87 23.36 2.62
C LYS A 161 -29.36 23.44 2.66
N GLY A 162 -28.69 23.15 1.53
CA GLY A 162 -27.25 23.12 1.40
C GLY A 162 -26.60 21.79 1.75
N PHE A 163 -27.37 20.79 2.25
CA PHE A 163 -26.85 19.45 2.45
C PHE A 163 -26.34 18.85 1.14
N VAL A 164 -25.09 18.37 1.13
CA VAL A 164 -24.45 17.77 -0.04
C VAL A 164 -24.96 16.34 -0.22
N GLN A 165 -25.89 16.16 -1.16
CA GLN A 165 -26.50 14.87 -1.49
C GLN A 165 -25.55 13.97 -2.27
N ALA A 166 -24.79 14.55 -3.18
CA ALA A 166 -23.80 13.84 -3.98
C ALA A 166 -22.64 14.76 -4.35
N ARG A 167 -21.46 14.19 -4.47
CA ARG A 167 -20.27 14.91 -4.90
C ARG A 167 -19.31 13.99 -5.63
N GLU A 168 -18.59 14.57 -6.59
CA GLU A 168 -17.53 13.90 -7.35
C GLU A 168 -16.31 14.82 -7.46
N GLN A 169 -15.13 14.21 -7.56
CA GLN A 169 -13.88 14.93 -7.72
C GLN A 169 -13.11 14.39 -8.92
N PHE A 170 -12.51 15.28 -9.70
CA PHE A 170 -11.70 14.93 -10.86
C PHE A 170 -10.45 15.78 -10.93
N VAL A 171 -9.30 15.16 -11.16
CA VAL A 171 -8.12 15.87 -11.64
C VAL A 171 -8.40 16.23 -13.11
N ILE A 172 -8.44 17.52 -13.40
CA ILE A 172 -8.68 18.05 -14.76
C ILE A 172 -7.40 18.49 -15.44
N GLN A 173 -6.35 18.76 -14.65
CA GLN A 173 -4.99 18.99 -15.11
C GLN A 173 -4.00 18.49 -14.06
N GLU A 174 -3.06 17.67 -14.48
CA GLU A 174 -1.93 17.25 -13.64
C GLU A 174 -0.95 18.41 -13.44
N ALA A 175 -0.19 18.37 -12.35
CA ALA A 175 0.88 19.34 -12.14
C ALA A 175 1.94 19.25 -13.25
N GLY A 176 2.31 20.39 -13.80
CA GLY A 176 3.46 20.50 -14.69
C GLY A 176 4.78 20.27 -13.96
N GLN A 177 5.88 20.37 -14.69
CA GLN A 177 7.21 20.23 -14.12
C GLN A 177 7.45 21.30 -13.03
N LYS A 178 7.68 20.85 -11.82
CA LYS A 178 8.09 21.71 -10.70
C LYS A 178 9.56 22.13 -10.85
N PRO A 179 9.98 23.23 -10.21
CA PRO A 179 11.40 23.63 -10.20
C PRO A 179 12.25 22.56 -9.52
N ALA A 180 13.45 22.33 -10.06
CA ALA A 180 14.47 21.53 -9.38
C ALA A 180 14.87 22.19 -8.05
N ILE A 181 15.48 21.41 -7.16
CA ILE A 181 16.06 21.93 -5.91
C ILE A 181 17.12 22.97 -6.28
N ALA A 182 17.09 24.11 -5.59
CA ALA A 182 18.01 25.20 -5.89
C ALA A 182 19.46 24.80 -5.60
N THR A 183 20.29 24.91 -6.62
CA THR A 183 21.74 24.78 -6.52
C THR A 183 22.37 26.10 -6.05
N VAL A 184 23.63 26.07 -5.66
CA VAL A 184 24.35 27.06 -4.86
C VAL A 184 24.12 28.53 -5.32
N ALA A 185 23.59 29.37 -4.40
CA ALA A 185 23.95 30.77 -4.37
C ALA A 185 25.31 30.89 -3.67
N GLU A 186 26.23 31.74 -4.20
CA GLU A 186 27.50 32.07 -3.53
C GLU A 186 27.28 32.39 -2.04
N GLY A 187 28.03 31.72 -1.17
CA GLY A 187 27.94 31.90 0.29
C GLY A 187 27.18 30.82 1.08
N ASN A 188 26.56 29.80 0.43
CA ASN A 188 25.89 28.70 1.10
C ASN A 188 26.61 27.35 0.87
N ALA A 189 27.95 27.34 0.84
CA ALA A 189 28.72 26.11 0.71
C ALA A 189 28.45 25.16 1.88
N LEU A 190 28.36 23.86 1.56
CA LEU A 190 28.24 22.80 2.56
C LEU A 190 29.61 22.45 3.11
N GLU A 191 29.71 22.28 4.42
CA GLU A 191 30.93 21.80 5.10
C GLU A 191 30.77 20.31 5.42
N LEU A 192 31.70 19.49 4.90
CA LEU A 192 31.77 18.06 5.15
C LEU A 192 32.77 17.79 6.29
N SER A 193 32.35 17.03 7.31
CA SER A 193 33.24 16.61 8.39
C SER A 193 34.38 15.71 7.88
N PRO A 194 35.55 15.65 8.57
CA PRO A 194 36.69 14.82 8.15
C PRO A 194 36.38 13.33 8.03
N ASP A 195 35.47 12.80 8.87
CA ASP A 195 34.98 11.41 8.84
C ASP A 195 33.86 11.19 7.82
N GLN A 196 33.47 12.24 7.08
CA GLN A 196 32.42 12.27 6.08
C GLN A 196 31.02 11.91 6.62
N LYS A 197 30.81 11.85 7.91
CA LYS A 197 29.51 11.50 8.49
C LYS A 197 28.55 12.69 8.60
N MET A 198 29.06 13.90 8.72
CA MET A 198 28.24 15.07 8.96
C MET A 198 28.41 16.13 7.86
N ILE A 199 27.29 16.71 7.44
CA ILE A 199 27.24 17.93 6.62
C ILE A 199 26.62 19.04 7.46
N VAL A 200 27.25 20.20 7.40
CA VAL A 200 26.75 21.43 7.99
C VAL A 200 26.49 22.42 6.87
N GLY A 201 25.28 22.93 6.79
CA GLY A 201 24.86 24.06 5.97
C GLY A 201 24.62 25.30 6.82
N LYS A 202 24.17 26.40 6.20
CA LYS A 202 23.98 27.68 6.88
C LYS A 202 23.02 27.59 8.09
N ASP A 203 21.86 26.93 7.91
CA ASP A 203 20.77 26.85 8.90
C ASP A 203 20.35 25.41 9.17
N PHE A 204 21.20 24.42 8.86
CA PHE A 204 20.91 23.03 9.09
C PHE A 204 22.18 22.19 9.29
N SER A 205 21.99 21.00 9.85
CA SER A 205 23.01 19.96 9.87
C SER A 205 22.37 18.58 9.72
N VAL A 206 23.07 17.69 9.02
CA VAL A 206 22.67 16.29 8.89
C VAL A 206 23.86 15.39 9.17
N MET A 207 23.64 14.37 10.00
CA MET A 207 24.61 13.33 10.31
C MET A 207 24.08 11.97 9.86
N PHE A 208 24.92 11.15 9.28
CA PHE A 208 24.60 9.85 8.75
C PHE A 208 25.15 8.72 9.63
N ASP A 209 24.29 7.74 9.91
CA ASP A 209 24.66 6.46 10.50
C ASP A 209 25.18 5.54 9.38
N PHE A 210 26.51 5.34 9.35
CA PHE A 210 27.16 4.53 8.32
C PHE A 210 26.99 3.02 8.53
N ASP A 211 26.58 2.59 9.70
CA ASP A 211 26.35 1.18 10.01
C ASP A 211 24.92 0.75 9.63
N LYS A 212 23.95 1.65 9.79
CA LYS A 212 22.56 1.43 9.37
C LYS A 212 22.28 1.97 7.96
N GLY A 213 23.13 2.86 7.43
CA GLY A 213 23.00 3.44 6.10
C GLY A 213 21.87 4.47 5.99
N THR A 214 21.63 5.26 7.02
CA THR A 214 20.54 6.22 7.09
C THR A 214 20.94 7.53 7.75
N ILE A 215 20.01 8.48 7.85
CA ILE A 215 20.19 9.71 8.63
C ILE A 215 20.12 9.37 10.11
N GLU A 216 21.21 9.66 10.83
CA GLU A 216 21.28 9.54 12.28
C GLU A 216 20.59 10.72 12.96
N THR A 217 20.95 11.95 12.52
CA THR A 217 20.38 13.19 13.06
C THR A 217 20.19 14.21 11.95
N LEU A 218 19.02 14.83 11.92
CA LEU A 218 18.71 15.99 11.07
C LEU A 218 18.25 17.14 11.97
N ARG A 219 18.85 18.32 11.75
CA ARG A 219 18.45 19.57 12.41
C ARG A 219 18.19 20.68 11.41
N TYR A 220 17.16 21.46 11.65
CA TYR A 220 16.91 22.74 11.01
C TYR A 220 16.95 23.84 12.07
N GLY A 221 17.98 24.71 11.99
CA GLY A 221 18.31 25.64 13.05
C GLY A 221 18.52 24.91 14.39
N ASN A 222 17.80 25.36 15.42
CA ASN A 222 17.84 24.73 16.76
C ASN A 222 16.86 23.55 16.93
N ASN A 223 16.14 23.16 15.87
CA ASN A 223 15.11 22.15 15.95
C ASN A 223 15.63 20.79 15.45
N THR A 224 15.68 19.80 16.33
CA THR A 224 15.96 18.41 15.94
C THR A 224 14.72 17.82 15.28
N ILE A 225 14.86 17.37 14.03
CA ILE A 225 13.77 16.78 13.23
C ILE A 225 13.80 15.25 13.29
N ILE A 226 14.98 14.67 13.08
CA ILE A 226 15.24 13.24 13.16
C ILE A 226 16.38 13.03 14.15
N GLU A 227 16.27 12.01 14.98
CA GLU A 227 17.31 11.57 15.92
C GLU A 227 17.34 10.03 16.02
N ASN A 228 18.45 9.48 16.50
CA ASN A 228 18.61 8.06 16.77
C ASN A 228 18.39 7.16 15.53
N SER A 229 18.80 7.62 14.35
CA SER A 229 18.60 6.91 13.07
C SER A 229 17.11 6.65 12.75
N GLY A 230 16.26 7.62 13.07
CA GLY A 230 14.81 7.52 13.01
C GLY A 230 14.20 7.55 11.60
N LEU A 231 14.98 7.32 10.54
CA LEU A 231 14.49 7.13 9.18
C LEU A 231 14.88 5.74 8.68
N ALA A 232 13.92 4.84 8.54
CA ALA A 232 14.20 3.46 8.20
C ALA A 232 13.14 2.84 7.27
N LEU A 233 13.54 1.84 6.47
CA LEU A 233 12.60 1.03 5.71
C LEU A 233 11.59 0.38 6.67
N ASN A 234 10.32 0.48 6.34
CA ASN A 234 9.22 -0.14 7.10
C ASN A 234 8.32 -0.96 6.17
N ALA A 235 8.01 -2.17 6.60
CA ALA A 235 7.11 -3.08 5.91
C ALA A 235 6.07 -3.69 6.86
N PHE A 236 5.77 -3.02 7.98
CA PHE A 236 4.86 -3.51 9.01
C PHE A 236 3.91 -2.41 9.50
N ARG A 237 2.65 -2.77 9.69
CA ARG A 237 1.61 -2.00 10.37
C ARG A 237 0.88 -2.85 11.41
N ALA A 238 0.18 -2.23 12.35
CA ALA A 238 -0.69 -2.97 13.25
C ALA A 238 -1.80 -3.67 12.44
N PHE A 239 -1.99 -4.96 12.65
CA PHE A 239 -2.99 -5.68 11.90
C PHE A 239 -4.42 -5.35 12.37
N THR A 240 -5.35 -5.38 11.43
CA THR A 240 -6.79 -5.32 11.68
C THR A 240 -7.35 -6.72 11.83
N ASN A 241 -8.59 -6.84 12.31
CA ASN A 241 -9.26 -8.14 12.38
C ASN A 241 -9.41 -8.82 11.01
N ASN A 242 -9.49 -8.02 9.95
CA ASN A 242 -9.59 -8.50 8.57
C ASN A 242 -8.28 -9.05 8.02
N ASP A 243 -7.14 -8.78 8.65
CA ASP A 243 -5.83 -9.28 8.20
C ASP A 243 -5.54 -10.74 8.60
N ARG A 244 -6.53 -11.48 9.13
CA ARG A 244 -6.38 -12.89 9.54
C ARG A 244 -5.75 -13.80 8.49
N TRP A 245 -5.97 -13.50 7.22
CA TRP A 245 -5.43 -14.25 6.09
C TRP A 245 -3.92 -14.12 5.91
N ALA A 246 -3.29 -13.08 6.48
CA ALA A 246 -1.88 -12.74 6.19
C ALA A 246 -1.01 -12.44 7.43
N TYR A 247 -1.56 -11.96 8.54
CA TYR A 247 -0.75 -11.43 9.65
C TYR A 247 0.22 -12.45 10.24
N GLN A 248 -0.13 -13.75 10.28
CA GLN A 248 0.80 -14.77 10.76
C GLN A 248 2.06 -14.87 9.89
N GLN A 249 1.90 -14.71 8.56
CA GLN A 249 3.03 -14.65 7.64
C GLN A 249 3.92 -13.43 7.91
N TRP A 250 3.34 -12.27 8.26
CA TRP A 250 4.12 -11.07 8.56
C TRP A 250 5.06 -11.27 9.74
N PHE A 251 4.58 -11.93 10.81
CA PHE A 251 5.41 -12.27 11.96
C PHE A 251 6.42 -13.39 11.63
N ALA A 252 6.01 -14.41 10.89
CA ALA A 252 6.89 -15.48 10.45
C ALA A 252 8.03 -14.99 9.54
N LYS A 253 7.81 -13.94 8.75
CA LYS A 253 8.83 -13.28 7.93
C LYS A 253 9.58 -12.16 8.69
N GLY A 254 9.24 -11.90 9.96
CA GLY A 254 9.91 -10.92 10.82
C GLY A 254 9.66 -9.45 10.44
N LEU A 255 8.60 -9.14 9.68
CA LEU A 255 8.33 -7.77 9.20
C LEU A 255 8.19 -6.75 10.35
N HIS A 256 7.72 -7.20 11.52
CA HIS A 256 7.51 -6.38 12.71
C HIS A 256 8.81 -5.92 13.38
N ASN A 257 9.96 -6.51 13.07
CA ASN A 257 11.24 -6.28 13.77
C ASN A 257 12.43 -6.22 12.79
N LEU A 258 12.29 -5.48 11.69
CA LEU A 258 13.36 -5.30 10.72
C LEU A 258 14.54 -4.53 11.36
N GLN A 259 15.72 -5.12 11.31
CA GLN A 259 16.99 -4.48 11.63
C GLN A 259 17.73 -4.12 10.35
N HIS A 260 18.39 -2.97 10.33
CA HIS A 260 19.03 -2.40 9.16
C HIS A 260 20.53 -2.43 9.28
N LYS A 261 21.21 -2.91 8.24
CA LYS A 261 22.67 -2.99 8.17
C LYS A 261 23.17 -2.53 6.81
N ALA A 262 24.02 -1.53 6.80
CA ALA A 262 24.71 -1.12 5.59
C ALA A 262 25.74 -2.16 5.15
N LEU A 263 25.61 -2.64 3.91
CA LEU A 263 26.52 -3.58 3.27
C LEU A 263 27.60 -2.83 2.46
N ALA A 264 27.25 -1.67 1.92
CA ALA A 264 28.16 -0.79 1.18
C ALA A 264 27.76 0.67 1.39
N LYS A 265 28.74 1.56 1.27
CA LYS A 265 28.54 3.01 1.38
C LYS A 265 29.53 3.78 0.49
N SER A 266 29.10 4.94 0.02
CA SER A 266 30.00 5.91 -0.62
C SER A 266 29.47 7.33 -0.42
N VAL A 267 30.38 8.30 -0.41
CA VAL A 267 30.08 9.74 -0.35
C VAL A 267 30.70 10.40 -1.55
N LYS A 268 29.95 11.27 -2.23
CA LYS A 268 30.37 11.97 -3.43
C LYS A 268 29.98 13.44 -3.36
N ALA A 269 30.93 14.33 -3.59
CA ALA A 269 30.67 15.74 -3.88
C ALA A 269 30.18 15.87 -5.33
N ASN A 270 29.09 16.58 -5.56
CA ASN A 270 28.53 16.83 -6.88
C ASN A 270 28.96 18.21 -7.42
N ALA A 271 28.92 18.37 -8.74
CA ALA A 271 29.34 19.61 -9.39
C ALA A 271 28.45 20.82 -9.05
N ASP A 272 27.23 20.58 -8.61
CA ASP A 272 26.24 21.58 -8.18
C ASP A 272 26.38 22.00 -6.72
N GLY A 273 27.42 21.54 -6.01
CA GLY A 273 27.68 21.85 -4.60
C GLY A 273 26.91 20.97 -3.61
N SER A 274 26.07 20.03 -4.07
CA SER A 274 25.44 19.04 -3.21
C SER A 274 26.37 17.87 -2.89
N TYR A 275 26.00 17.06 -1.89
CA TYR A 275 26.68 15.81 -1.55
C TYR A 275 25.71 14.63 -1.61
N SER A 276 26.12 13.54 -2.27
CA SER A 276 25.36 12.30 -2.34
C SER A 276 25.95 11.24 -1.45
N TYR A 277 25.14 10.69 -0.56
CA TYR A 277 25.43 9.53 0.28
C TYR A 277 24.70 8.32 -0.29
N SER A 278 25.43 7.34 -0.78
CA SER A 278 24.84 6.12 -1.33
C SER A 278 25.09 4.95 -0.38
N PHE A 279 24.04 4.18 -0.11
CA PHE A 279 24.09 3.00 0.72
C PHE A 279 23.40 1.82 0.04
N THR A 280 23.97 0.61 0.24
CA THR A 280 23.24 -0.65 0.07
C THR A 280 22.91 -1.16 1.45
N VAL A 281 21.64 -1.28 1.80
CA VAL A 281 21.17 -1.63 3.14
C VAL A 281 20.40 -2.95 3.08
N GLN A 282 20.82 -3.92 3.90
CA GLN A 282 20.01 -5.11 4.19
C GLN A 282 19.07 -4.81 5.35
N SER A 283 17.79 -5.13 5.18
CA SER A 283 16.75 -5.04 6.22
C SER A 283 16.18 -6.42 6.48
N GLN A 284 16.46 -7.00 7.64
CA GLN A 284 16.07 -8.35 8.01
C GLN A 284 15.83 -8.43 9.52
N ALA A 285 14.83 -9.21 9.94
CA ALA A 285 14.64 -9.53 11.36
C ALA A 285 15.72 -10.51 11.85
N PRO A 286 16.01 -10.53 13.15
CA PRO A 286 16.95 -11.51 13.71
C PRO A 286 16.40 -12.95 13.68
N ASN A 287 15.08 -13.12 13.74
CA ASN A 287 14.36 -14.40 13.75
C ASN A 287 12.90 -14.23 13.36
N ALA A 288 12.19 -15.33 13.15
CA ALA A 288 10.75 -15.36 13.00
C ALA A 288 10.05 -15.08 14.34
N ALA A 289 8.79 -14.67 14.26
CA ALA A 289 7.89 -14.62 15.41
C ALA A 289 6.52 -15.22 15.05
N LYS A 290 5.72 -15.48 16.08
CA LYS A 290 4.30 -15.78 15.96
C LYS A 290 3.50 -14.83 16.84
N ILE A 291 2.24 -14.63 16.49
CA ILE A 291 1.30 -13.89 17.33
C ILE A 291 0.40 -14.88 18.07
N GLU A 292 0.31 -14.75 19.37
CA GLU A 292 -0.61 -15.52 20.23
C GLU A 292 -1.70 -14.58 20.78
N GLY A 293 -2.85 -15.14 21.12
CA GLY A 293 -4.03 -14.42 21.58
C GLY A 293 -5.03 -14.14 20.45
N GLY A 294 -4.59 -13.49 19.40
CA GLY A 294 -5.38 -13.22 18.20
C GLY A 294 -6.68 -12.49 18.50
N THR A 295 -7.73 -12.83 17.77
CA THR A 295 -9.02 -12.13 17.85
C THR A 295 -9.87 -12.51 19.05
N ALA A 296 -9.64 -13.68 19.67
CA ALA A 296 -10.50 -14.19 20.73
C ALA A 296 -10.36 -13.46 22.08
N SER A 297 -9.20 -12.83 22.34
CA SER A 297 -8.97 -12.12 23.60
C SER A 297 -8.78 -10.62 23.44
N GLY A 298 -8.70 -10.11 22.21
CA GLY A 298 -8.32 -8.73 21.94
C GLY A 298 -6.88 -8.38 22.33
N ARG A 299 -6.26 -9.15 23.21
CA ARG A 299 -4.88 -8.99 23.69
C ARG A 299 -3.96 -9.95 22.98
N ASN A 300 -2.99 -9.40 22.30
CA ASN A 300 -2.02 -10.14 21.52
C ASN A 300 -0.67 -10.20 22.24
N LYS A 301 0.06 -11.27 21.99
CA LYS A 301 1.44 -11.43 22.43
C LYS A 301 2.30 -11.81 21.24
N ILE A 302 3.35 -11.05 21.00
CA ILE A 302 4.38 -11.41 20.02
C ILE A 302 5.35 -12.37 20.71
N VAL A 303 5.54 -13.57 20.14
CA VAL A 303 6.45 -14.59 20.64
C VAL A 303 7.55 -14.78 19.61
N GLU A 304 8.74 -14.28 19.95
CA GLU A 304 9.95 -14.43 19.14
C GLU A 304 10.44 -15.89 19.16
N LEU A 305 10.75 -16.44 17.98
CA LEU A 305 11.26 -17.80 17.81
C LEU A 305 12.80 -17.76 17.72
N THR A 306 13.45 -17.61 18.88
CA THR A 306 14.89 -17.32 18.99
C THR A 306 15.78 -18.54 18.85
N ASP A 307 15.24 -19.74 18.79
CA ASP A 307 15.94 -21.00 18.62
C ASP A 307 16.50 -21.20 17.20
N ARG A 308 15.97 -20.44 16.22
CA ARG A 308 16.43 -20.41 14.84
C ARG A 308 16.64 -18.97 14.36
N PRO A 309 17.84 -18.40 14.53
CA PRO A 309 18.18 -17.10 13.95
C PRO A 309 18.06 -17.09 12.42
N PHE A 310 17.64 -15.97 11.84
CA PHE A 310 17.59 -15.80 10.40
C PHE A 310 18.99 -15.74 9.78
N THR A 311 19.06 -16.29 8.58
CA THR A 311 20.24 -16.29 7.72
C THR A 311 19.94 -15.55 6.42
N ASP A 312 20.91 -15.42 5.53
CA ASP A 312 20.71 -14.83 4.21
C ASP A 312 19.70 -15.59 3.31
N ALA A 313 19.35 -16.81 3.66
CA ALA A 313 18.30 -17.59 2.97
C ALA A 313 16.89 -17.23 3.44
N ASP A 314 16.76 -16.61 4.61
CA ASP A 314 15.48 -16.20 5.15
C ASP A 314 15.04 -14.85 4.55
N PHE A 315 13.78 -14.47 4.76
CA PHE A 315 13.21 -13.26 4.17
C PHE A 315 13.99 -11.99 4.55
N ARG A 316 14.33 -11.20 3.55
CA ARG A 316 15.01 -9.92 3.72
C ARG A 316 14.70 -8.97 2.56
N PHE A 317 14.85 -7.69 2.83
CA PHE A 317 14.97 -6.66 1.80
C PHE A 317 16.44 -6.26 1.63
N VAL A 318 16.79 -5.84 0.40
CA VAL A 318 18.00 -5.05 0.17
C VAL A 318 17.61 -3.80 -0.62
N THR A 319 17.99 -2.67 -0.07
CA THR A 319 17.68 -1.35 -0.59
C THR A 319 18.97 -0.67 -1.03
N ASN A 320 19.06 -0.29 -2.30
CA ASN A 320 20.01 0.72 -2.74
C ASN A 320 19.33 2.08 -2.57
N GLN A 321 19.92 2.96 -1.76
CA GLN A 321 19.37 4.27 -1.49
C GLN A 321 20.43 5.36 -1.57
N VAL A 322 20.01 6.53 -2.03
CA VAL A 322 20.85 7.72 -2.18
C VAL A 322 20.19 8.88 -1.47
N PHE A 323 20.92 9.51 -0.59
CA PHE A 323 20.56 10.78 0.04
C PHE A 323 21.40 11.89 -0.61
N THR A 324 20.76 12.84 -1.27
CA THR A 324 21.45 14.00 -1.84
C THR A 324 21.11 15.22 -0.98
N VAL A 325 22.12 15.77 -0.33
CA VAL A 325 22.00 16.94 0.56
C VAL A 325 22.34 18.20 -0.23
N TYR A 326 21.41 19.14 -0.29
CA TYR A 326 21.53 20.38 -1.03
C TYR A 326 21.83 21.57 -0.12
N PRO A 327 22.48 22.64 -0.65
CA PRO A 327 22.83 23.82 0.13
C PRO A 327 21.67 24.58 0.76
N ASP A 328 20.44 24.43 0.24
CA ASP A 328 19.22 25.02 0.81
C ASP A 328 18.62 24.21 1.98
N GLY A 329 19.27 23.14 2.41
CA GLY A 329 18.82 22.23 3.45
C GLY A 329 17.84 21.16 2.98
N SER A 330 17.51 21.10 1.69
CA SER A 330 16.75 20.00 1.10
C SER A 330 17.58 18.73 1.10
N ILE A 331 16.94 17.60 1.42
CA ILE A 331 17.52 16.26 1.32
C ILE A 331 16.63 15.42 0.42
N GLU A 332 17.13 15.09 -0.76
CA GLU A 332 16.44 14.17 -1.67
C GLU A 332 16.80 12.73 -1.31
N VAL A 333 15.79 11.89 -1.18
CA VAL A 333 15.93 10.45 -0.91
C VAL A 333 15.40 9.69 -2.12
N GLN A 334 16.23 8.83 -2.71
CA GLN A 334 15.85 7.95 -3.80
C GLN A 334 16.25 6.52 -3.45
N ALA A 335 15.32 5.59 -3.59
CA ALA A 335 15.53 4.20 -3.20
C ALA A 335 15.01 3.22 -4.24
N SER A 336 15.76 2.13 -4.42
CA SER A 336 15.34 0.91 -5.13
C SER A 336 15.35 -0.24 -4.15
N ILE A 337 14.17 -0.76 -3.84
CA ILE A 337 13.90 -1.76 -2.80
C ILE A 337 13.61 -3.09 -3.48
N ALA A 338 14.25 -4.15 -3.07
CA ALA A 338 14.00 -5.50 -3.54
C ALA A 338 14.01 -6.49 -2.37
N SER A 339 13.23 -7.55 -2.45
CA SER A 339 13.29 -8.66 -1.50
C SER A 339 13.88 -9.91 -2.14
N ASN A 340 14.19 -10.92 -1.35
CA ASN A 340 14.53 -12.25 -1.84
C ASN A 340 13.32 -13.18 -2.03
N ASP A 341 12.09 -12.69 -1.78
CA ASP A 341 10.84 -13.44 -1.97
C ASP A 341 9.69 -12.49 -2.35
N ASP A 342 9.45 -12.31 -3.66
CA ASP A 342 8.41 -11.39 -4.18
C ASP A 342 6.98 -11.83 -3.86
N PHE A 343 6.73 -13.08 -3.43
CA PHE A 343 5.39 -13.61 -3.16
C PHE A 343 4.89 -13.29 -1.75
N VAL A 344 5.72 -12.66 -0.92
CA VAL A 344 5.27 -12.22 0.39
C VAL A 344 4.30 -11.05 0.25
N ASN A 345 3.08 -11.22 0.76
CA ASN A 345 2.13 -10.13 0.92
C ASN A 345 2.60 -9.23 2.07
N LEU A 346 2.83 -7.98 1.77
CA LEU A 346 3.23 -6.98 2.76
C LEU A 346 2.00 -6.22 3.26
N PRO A 347 1.92 -5.88 4.56
CA PRO A 347 0.88 -4.98 5.05
C PRO A 347 1.03 -3.57 4.46
N GLN A 348 2.28 -3.14 4.27
CA GLN A 348 2.69 -1.88 3.65
C GLN A 348 4.15 -1.95 3.25
N LEU A 349 4.61 -0.96 2.47
CA LEU A 349 6.02 -0.79 2.16
C LEU A 349 6.35 0.70 2.02
N GLY A 350 7.38 1.16 2.72
CA GLY A 350 7.84 2.55 2.66
C GLY A 350 8.90 2.86 3.70
N TYR A 351 8.91 4.08 4.19
CA TYR A 351 9.81 4.54 5.24
C TYR A 351 9.03 5.00 6.46
N LEU A 352 9.55 4.68 7.63
CA LEU A 352 9.12 5.22 8.91
C LEU A 352 10.06 6.34 9.32
N VAL A 353 9.52 7.51 9.64
CA VAL A 353 10.26 8.64 10.20
C VAL A 353 9.84 8.83 11.64
N THR A 354 10.78 8.63 12.56
CA THR A 354 10.56 8.89 13.98
C THR A 354 11.02 10.31 14.32
N MET A 355 10.10 11.13 14.81
CA MET A 355 10.33 12.51 15.18
C MET A 355 10.02 12.73 16.67
N PRO A 356 10.65 13.71 17.32
CA PRO A 356 10.25 14.11 18.66
C PRO A 356 8.74 14.38 18.78
N LYS A 357 8.10 13.96 19.87
CA LYS A 357 6.64 14.11 20.08
C LYS A 357 6.12 15.54 20.03
N SER A 358 7.00 16.54 20.08
CA SER A 358 6.64 17.95 19.93
C SER A 358 6.17 18.32 18.53
N TYR A 359 6.43 17.49 17.53
CA TYR A 359 5.96 17.64 16.15
C TYR A 359 4.65 16.88 15.96
N PHE A 360 3.57 17.42 16.46
CA PHE A 360 2.27 16.75 16.50
C PHE A 360 1.22 17.37 15.57
N ARG A 361 1.47 18.57 15.00
CA ARG A 361 0.61 19.15 13.98
C ARG A 361 0.90 18.49 12.67
N PHE A 362 -0.08 17.79 12.15
CA PHE A 362 -0.01 17.05 10.89
C PHE A 362 -0.80 17.78 9.81
N THR A 363 -0.13 18.16 8.74
CA THR A 363 -0.75 18.76 7.55
C THR A 363 -0.33 17.97 6.32
N TYR A 364 -1.28 17.62 5.47
CA TYR A 364 -0.98 16.86 4.25
C TYR A 364 -1.83 17.32 3.07
N TYR A 365 -1.30 17.16 1.87
CA TYR A 365 -2.05 17.26 0.63
C TYR A 365 -2.22 15.86 0.06
N GLY A 366 -3.39 15.30 0.30
CA GLY A 366 -3.73 13.92 -0.03
C GLY A 366 -5.24 13.70 0.08
N ARG A 367 -5.66 12.43 0.11
CA ARG A 367 -7.07 12.10 0.34
C ARG A 367 -7.43 12.20 1.81
N GLY A 368 -8.57 12.82 2.09
CA GLY A 368 -9.07 13.04 3.46
C GLY A 368 -10.55 13.48 3.46
N LYS A 369 -11.04 13.93 4.57
CA LYS A 369 -10.51 14.18 5.89
C LYS A 369 -10.25 12.88 6.70
N GLN A 370 -11.10 11.87 6.51
CA GLN A 370 -11.00 10.57 7.18
C GLN A 370 -9.86 9.73 6.59
N ASP A 371 -9.38 8.77 7.37
CA ASP A 371 -8.41 7.79 6.90
C ASP A 371 -8.97 6.95 5.73
N ASN A 372 -8.10 6.49 4.87
CA ASN A 372 -8.49 5.77 3.67
C ASN A 372 -7.37 4.83 3.21
N TYR A 373 -7.75 3.76 2.50
CA TYR A 373 -6.87 2.70 2.03
C TYR A 373 -7.13 2.44 0.54
N SER A 374 -6.29 1.66 -0.13
CA SER A 374 -6.39 1.38 -1.55
C SER A 374 -7.78 0.89 -1.97
N ASP A 375 -8.42 0.09 -1.14
CA ASP A 375 -9.76 -0.49 -1.34
C ASP A 375 -10.91 0.32 -0.71
N ARG A 376 -10.62 1.46 -0.06
CA ARG A 376 -11.59 2.33 0.62
C ARG A 376 -11.13 3.79 0.56
N LYS A 377 -11.22 4.41 -0.62
CA LYS A 377 -10.76 5.79 -0.83
C LYS A 377 -11.65 6.66 -1.70
N SER A 378 -12.74 6.13 -2.26
CA SER A 378 -13.60 6.91 -3.15
C SER A 378 -14.41 7.97 -2.38
N GLY A 379 -14.68 7.75 -1.09
CA GLY A 379 -15.31 8.71 -0.19
C GLY A 379 -14.36 9.78 0.36
N ALA A 380 -13.04 9.65 0.15
CA ALA A 380 -12.01 10.58 0.60
C ALA A 380 -11.49 11.41 -0.58
N PHE A 381 -11.62 12.73 -0.50
CA PHE A 381 -11.27 13.65 -1.58
C PHE A 381 -9.88 14.24 -1.39
N LEU A 382 -9.19 14.48 -2.51
CA LEU A 382 -7.91 15.19 -2.51
C LEU A 382 -8.11 16.63 -2.06
N GLY A 383 -7.28 17.07 -1.14
CA GLY A 383 -7.28 18.41 -0.58
C GLY A 383 -6.13 18.59 0.40
N ILE A 384 -5.95 19.80 0.89
CA ILE A 384 -5.06 20.09 2.01
C ILE A 384 -5.86 19.95 3.30
N TYR A 385 -5.37 19.11 4.20
CA TYR A 385 -6.01 18.83 5.49
C TYR A 385 -5.02 19.05 6.62
N GLU A 386 -5.56 19.57 7.71
CA GLU A 386 -4.84 19.75 8.98
C GLU A 386 -5.44 18.84 10.05
N SER A 387 -4.59 18.21 10.82
CA SER A 387 -4.93 17.28 11.88
C SER A 387 -3.92 17.36 13.02
N ASP A 388 -4.15 16.53 14.01
CA ASP A 388 -3.26 16.32 15.15
C ASP A 388 -2.95 14.83 15.25
N VAL A 389 -1.69 14.47 15.47
CA VAL A 389 -1.22 13.10 15.54
C VAL A 389 -2.02 12.24 16.53
N LEU A 390 -2.48 12.83 17.66
CA LEU A 390 -3.33 12.11 18.61
C LEU A 390 -4.73 11.82 18.05
N LYS A 391 -5.25 12.70 17.18
CA LYS A 391 -6.55 12.49 16.53
C LYS A 391 -6.47 11.42 15.44
N GLU A 392 -5.33 11.32 14.76
CA GLU A 392 -5.10 10.32 13.73
C GLU A 392 -5.09 8.89 14.28
N ALA A 393 -4.76 8.69 15.57
CA ALA A 393 -4.84 7.38 16.22
C ALA A 393 -6.26 6.81 16.30
N GLY A 394 -7.30 7.63 16.05
CA GLY A 394 -8.69 7.19 16.07
C GLY A 394 -9.17 6.68 17.42
N ASN A 395 -10.42 6.21 17.47
CA ASN A 395 -11.07 5.69 18.68
C ASN A 395 -11.55 4.25 18.52
N PHE A 396 -10.85 3.44 17.74
CA PHE A 396 -11.21 2.02 17.59
C PHE A 396 -11.07 1.31 18.94
N PRO A 397 -12.12 0.58 19.41
CA PRO A 397 -12.09 -0.11 20.71
C PRO A 397 -10.92 -1.08 20.87
N LYS A 398 -10.48 -1.71 19.79
CA LYS A 398 -9.20 -2.42 19.70
C LYS A 398 -8.25 -1.56 18.88
N PRO A 399 -7.12 -1.09 19.45
CA PRO A 399 -6.09 -0.40 18.68
C PRO A 399 -5.62 -1.25 17.49
N GLN A 400 -5.58 -0.64 16.32
CA GLN A 400 -5.25 -1.26 15.04
C GLN A 400 -4.66 -0.21 14.10
N ASP A 401 -4.30 -0.61 12.90
CA ASP A 401 -3.83 0.31 11.86
C ASP A 401 -4.91 1.33 11.48
N VAL A 402 -4.53 2.60 11.45
CA VAL A 402 -5.41 3.76 11.20
C VAL A 402 -4.61 4.95 10.64
N GLY A 403 -5.32 6.01 10.24
CA GLY A 403 -4.72 7.32 9.94
C GLY A 403 -4.01 7.39 8.60
N HIS A 404 -4.25 6.46 7.68
CA HIS A 404 -3.66 6.49 6.35
C HIS A 404 -4.39 7.45 5.41
N HIS A 405 -3.61 8.20 4.61
CA HIS A 405 -4.08 9.14 3.61
C HIS A 405 -3.44 8.86 2.26
N GLN A 406 -4.22 8.24 1.38
CA GLN A 406 -3.78 7.82 0.05
C GLN A 406 -3.55 9.00 -0.90
N ASP A 407 -2.80 8.75 -1.96
CA ASP A 407 -2.54 9.68 -3.04
C ASP A 407 -1.98 11.03 -2.53
N SER A 408 -1.19 11.03 -1.45
CA SER A 408 -0.60 12.24 -0.86
C SER A 408 0.59 12.75 -1.68
N ARG A 409 0.57 14.06 -1.98
CA ARG A 409 1.66 14.74 -2.69
C ARG A 409 2.76 15.14 -1.72
N TRP A 410 2.37 15.49 -0.50
CA TRP A 410 3.28 15.85 0.59
C TRP A 410 2.61 15.70 1.94
N ALA A 411 3.43 15.57 2.97
CA ALA A 411 3.05 15.59 4.37
C ALA A 411 4.01 16.46 5.17
N ALA A 412 3.52 17.18 6.18
CA ALA A 412 4.31 18.02 7.04
C ALA A 412 3.99 17.75 8.51
N LEU A 413 5.02 17.71 9.33
CA LEU A 413 4.91 17.66 10.79
C LEU A 413 5.56 18.90 11.38
N THR A 414 4.80 19.65 12.17
CA THR A 414 5.27 20.88 12.81
C THR A 414 4.93 20.90 14.30
N ASN A 415 5.70 21.68 15.05
CA ASN A 415 5.44 21.96 16.46
C ASN A 415 4.52 23.18 16.63
N MET A 416 4.24 23.55 17.88
CA MET A 416 3.41 24.72 18.21
C MET A 416 3.89 26.05 17.60
N ARG A 417 5.18 26.17 17.29
CA ARG A 417 5.79 27.37 16.69
C ARG A 417 5.83 27.33 15.16
N GLY A 418 5.30 26.26 14.55
CA GLY A 418 5.36 26.06 13.09
C GLY A 418 6.71 25.54 12.58
N ALA A 419 7.69 25.31 13.45
CA ALA A 419 8.94 24.67 13.06
C ALA A 419 8.73 23.16 12.87
N GLY A 420 9.42 22.57 11.89
CA GLY A 420 9.30 21.15 11.57
C GLY A 420 9.85 20.83 10.19
N ALA A 421 9.35 19.77 9.58
CA ALA A 421 9.73 19.35 8.24
C ALA A 421 8.51 19.03 7.37
N ILE A 422 8.70 19.21 6.06
CA ILE A 422 7.79 18.74 5.02
C ILE A 422 8.49 17.66 4.22
N PHE A 423 7.73 16.63 3.88
CA PHE A 423 8.15 15.46 3.09
C PHE A 423 7.34 15.47 1.80
N VAL A 424 8.01 15.74 0.68
CA VAL A 424 7.39 15.89 -0.64
C VAL A 424 7.65 14.63 -1.45
N GLY A 425 6.62 13.89 -1.83
CA GLY A 425 6.76 12.70 -2.66
C GLY A 425 7.23 13.03 -4.08
N THR A 426 8.12 12.21 -4.63
CA THR A 426 8.44 12.25 -6.07
C THR A 426 7.33 11.61 -6.92
N GLN A 427 6.47 10.85 -6.25
CA GLN A 427 5.23 10.23 -6.73
C GLN A 427 4.17 10.33 -5.62
N PRO A 428 2.87 10.12 -5.91
CA PRO A 428 1.87 10.03 -4.86
C PRO A 428 2.24 8.95 -3.83
N MET A 429 2.11 9.29 -2.56
CA MET A 429 2.43 8.43 -1.42
C MET A 429 1.14 8.10 -0.65
N ASP A 430 1.22 7.08 0.19
CA ASP A 430 0.31 6.87 1.30
C ASP A 430 1.02 7.33 2.57
N VAL A 431 0.42 8.25 3.32
CA VAL A 431 1.02 8.82 4.54
C VAL A 431 0.14 8.58 5.76
N ALA A 432 0.77 8.33 6.91
CA ALA A 432 0.11 8.30 8.21
C ALA A 432 1.03 8.89 9.27
N ALA A 433 0.48 9.61 10.25
CA ALA A 433 1.23 10.18 11.36
C ALA A 433 0.58 9.77 12.68
N LEU A 434 1.24 8.91 13.44
CA LEU A 434 0.69 8.28 14.64
C LEU A 434 1.54 8.54 15.88
N PRO A 435 0.94 8.55 17.08
CA PRO A 435 1.67 8.72 18.33
C PRO A 435 2.21 7.40 18.90
N TYR A 436 1.87 6.28 18.26
CA TYR A 436 2.20 4.92 18.72
C TYR A 436 2.89 4.13 17.61
N THR A 437 3.73 3.20 18.01
CA THR A 437 4.29 2.20 17.11
C THR A 437 3.22 1.16 16.72
N ALA A 438 3.43 0.51 15.59
CA ALA A 438 2.57 -0.59 15.16
C ALA A 438 2.56 -1.75 16.17
N GLN A 439 3.68 -1.99 16.87
CA GLN A 439 3.79 -3.02 17.89
C GLN A 439 2.96 -2.65 19.13
N GLU A 440 3.02 -1.42 19.63
CA GLU A 440 2.20 -0.95 20.74
C GLU A 440 0.71 -1.10 20.44
N MET A 441 0.26 -0.68 19.25
CA MET A 441 -1.14 -0.84 18.83
C MET A 441 -1.54 -2.32 18.66
N THR A 442 -0.63 -3.16 18.17
CA THR A 442 -0.87 -4.61 18.03
C THR A 442 -1.09 -5.27 19.39
N LEU A 443 -0.31 -4.89 20.41
CA LEU A 443 -0.32 -5.53 21.72
C LEU A 443 -1.48 -5.07 22.62
N ALA A 444 -1.88 -3.79 22.52
CA ALA A 444 -2.95 -3.23 23.35
C ALA A 444 -4.31 -3.88 23.02
N GLY A 445 -5.06 -4.32 24.01
CA GLY A 445 -6.43 -4.76 23.87
C GLY A 445 -7.40 -3.59 23.71
N HIS A 446 -7.14 -2.48 24.41
CA HIS A 446 -7.99 -1.29 24.41
C HIS A 446 -7.15 -0.01 24.34
N PRO A 447 -7.72 1.14 23.93
CA PRO A 447 -7.00 2.40 23.86
C PRO A 447 -6.38 2.85 25.20
N PHE A 448 -7.01 2.53 26.34
CA PHE A 448 -6.47 2.88 27.66
C PHE A 448 -5.25 2.02 28.09
N GLU A 449 -4.92 0.97 27.34
CA GLU A 449 -3.71 0.14 27.54
C GLU A 449 -2.51 0.68 26.75
N LEU A 450 -2.73 1.62 25.83
CA LEU A 450 -1.64 2.25 25.09
C LEU A 450 -0.77 3.11 26.03
N PRO A 451 0.56 3.14 25.83
CA PRO A 451 1.46 3.94 26.66
C PRO A 451 1.27 5.43 26.40
N ASN A 452 1.86 6.27 27.26
CA ASN A 452 1.96 7.68 26.94
C ASN A 452 2.87 7.87 25.70
N PRO A 453 2.44 8.66 24.70
CA PRO A 453 3.24 8.90 23.50
C PRO A 453 4.66 9.38 23.82
N SER A 454 5.65 8.71 23.24
CA SER A 454 7.08 9.05 23.38
C SER A 454 7.63 9.81 22.18
N ALA A 455 7.08 9.57 21.00
CA ALA A 455 7.50 10.14 19.72
C ALA A 455 6.29 10.36 18.79
N THR A 456 6.54 10.92 17.63
CA THR A 456 5.64 10.96 16.49
C THR A 456 6.22 10.06 15.38
N TYR A 457 5.41 9.16 14.87
CA TYR A 457 5.78 8.19 13.84
C TYR A 457 5.09 8.56 12.54
N LEU A 458 5.86 9.11 11.59
CA LEU A 458 5.37 9.43 10.24
C LEU A 458 5.72 8.27 9.30
N GLN A 459 4.71 7.71 8.69
CA GLN A 459 4.84 6.70 7.65
C GLN A 459 4.76 7.38 6.29
N LEU A 460 5.74 7.10 5.43
CA LEU A 460 5.80 7.52 4.03
C LEU A 460 5.83 6.27 3.19
N ASN A 461 4.67 5.80 2.74
CA ASN A 461 4.56 4.50 2.07
C ASN A 461 4.43 4.66 0.57
N ILE A 462 5.00 3.70 -0.15
CA ILE A 462 4.76 3.46 -1.56
C ILE A 462 3.30 3.04 -1.74
N ALA A 463 2.87 2.10 -0.89
CA ALA A 463 1.52 1.57 -0.86
C ALA A 463 1.24 0.84 0.47
N THR A 464 -0.05 0.70 0.79
CA THR A 464 -0.58 -0.05 1.93
C THR A 464 -1.65 -1.01 1.43
N THR A 465 -1.58 -2.27 1.87
CA THR A 465 -2.58 -3.30 1.54
C THR A 465 -3.95 -2.90 2.11
N GLY A 466 -4.99 -3.08 1.30
CA GLY A 466 -6.36 -2.78 1.66
C GLY A 466 -6.83 -3.55 2.89
N VAL A 467 -7.78 -2.99 3.62
CA VAL A 467 -8.28 -3.51 4.90
C VAL A 467 -9.72 -4.02 4.83
N GLY A 468 -10.39 -3.93 3.67
CA GLY A 468 -11.82 -4.21 3.51
C GLY A 468 -12.17 -5.66 3.16
N GLY A 469 -11.19 -6.53 2.92
CA GLY A 469 -11.42 -7.94 2.60
C GLY A 469 -11.43 -8.87 3.81
N ASN A 470 -11.76 -10.16 3.61
CA ASN A 470 -11.63 -11.25 4.59
C ASN A 470 -12.43 -11.08 5.90
N SER A 471 -13.47 -10.25 5.90
CA SER A 471 -14.38 -10.19 7.07
C SER A 471 -15.22 -11.47 7.16
N CYS A 472 -16.13 -11.66 6.22
CA CYS A 472 -16.87 -12.91 5.98
C CYS A 472 -16.90 -13.26 4.49
N GLY A 473 -15.87 -12.90 3.76
CA GLY A 473 -15.76 -13.03 2.31
C GLY A 473 -14.32 -13.19 1.85
N PRO A 474 -14.04 -12.97 0.56
CA PRO A 474 -12.70 -13.14 0.00
C PRO A 474 -11.71 -12.13 0.57
N THR A 475 -10.44 -12.49 0.53
CA THR A 475 -9.30 -11.61 0.83
C THR A 475 -9.31 -10.36 -0.08
N PRO A 476 -8.56 -9.28 0.25
CA PRO A 476 -8.47 -8.10 -0.62
C PRO A 476 -8.12 -8.47 -2.06
N LEU A 477 -8.67 -7.73 -3.02
CA LEU A 477 -8.32 -7.92 -4.44
C LEU A 477 -6.82 -7.71 -4.64
N GLN A 478 -6.24 -8.38 -5.62
CA GLN A 478 -4.80 -8.27 -5.89
C GLN A 478 -4.34 -6.82 -6.11
N LYS A 479 -5.11 -6.01 -6.83
CA LYS A 479 -4.80 -4.58 -7.04
C LYS A 479 -4.69 -3.77 -5.74
N ASP A 480 -5.24 -4.29 -4.64
CA ASP A 480 -5.27 -3.67 -3.32
C ASP A 480 -4.30 -4.35 -2.34
N ARG A 481 -3.39 -5.21 -2.84
CA ARG A 481 -2.33 -5.85 -2.06
C ARG A 481 -0.97 -5.29 -2.43
N VAL A 482 -0.10 -5.23 -1.45
CA VAL A 482 1.31 -4.88 -1.64
C VAL A 482 2.13 -6.18 -1.62
N MET A 483 2.86 -6.42 -2.69
CA MET A 483 3.75 -7.58 -2.79
C MET A 483 5.19 -7.15 -2.55
N ALA A 484 6.02 -8.05 -2.03
CA ALA A 484 7.44 -7.79 -1.77
C ALA A 484 8.30 -7.81 -3.06
N THR A 485 7.74 -7.35 -4.18
CA THR A 485 8.41 -7.23 -5.49
C THR A 485 9.43 -6.08 -5.48
N GLN A 486 9.99 -5.77 -6.65
CA GLN A 486 10.86 -4.61 -6.84
C GLN A 486 10.05 -3.31 -6.83
N HIS A 487 10.46 -2.37 -5.99
CA HIS A 487 9.83 -1.05 -5.86
C HIS A 487 10.86 0.07 -5.96
N ARG A 488 10.46 1.20 -6.56
CA ARG A 488 11.22 2.45 -6.51
C ARG A 488 10.43 3.48 -5.73
N PHE A 489 11.11 4.21 -4.87
CA PHE A 489 10.50 5.22 -4.05
C PHE A 489 11.41 6.41 -3.83
N GLY A 490 10.85 7.60 -3.84
CA GLY A 490 11.60 8.82 -3.58
C GLY A 490 10.74 9.88 -2.90
N PHE A 491 11.40 10.69 -2.08
CA PHE A 491 10.81 11.87 -1.45
C PHE A 491 11.89 12.89 -1.13
N ILE A 492 11.48 14.13 -0.87
CA ILE A 492 12.35 15.24 -0.53
C ILE A 492 11.98 15.75 0.85
N ILE A 493 12.96 15.82 1.76
CA ILE A 493 12.80 16.39 3.10
C ILE A 493 13.23 17.85 3.03
N ARG A 494 12.41 18.77 3.55
CA ARG A 494 12.73 20.21 3.61
C ARG A 494 12.32 20.81 4.96
N PRO A 495 12.92 21.92 5.40
CA PRO A 495 12.40 22.66 6.54
C PRO A 495 10.97 23.13 6.23
N ALA A 496 10.06 23.00 7.21
CA ALA A 496 8.73 23.58 7.11
C ALA A 496 8.84 25.11 7.05
N GLN A 497 8.13 25.70 6.08
CA GLN A 497 8.03 27.14 5.87
C GLN A 497 6.63 27.62 6.26
N GLU A 498 6.44 28.92 6.43
CA GLU A 498 5.12 29.50 6.74
C GLU A 498 4.03 29.08 5.74
N LYS A 499 4.40 28.91 4.46
CA LYS A 499 3.52 28.36 3.41
C LYS A 499 4.02 27.00 2.95
N LEU A 500 3.46 25.93 3.46
CA LEU A 500 3.81 24.54 3.12
C LEU A 500 3.68 24.26 1.63
N THR A 501 2.69 24.85 0.95
CA THR A 501 2.50 24.70 -0.51
C THR A 501 3.68 25.27 -1.32
N GLN A 502 4.36 26.32 -0.83
CA GLN A 502 5.58 26.84 -1.44
C GLN A 502 6.76 25.89 -1.18
N ALA A 503 6.90 25.40 0.06
CA ALA A 503 7.93 24.42 0.39
C ALA A 503 7.78 23.12 -0.42
N ALA A 504 6.54 22.72 -0.73
CA ALA A 504 6.21 21.56 -1.55
C ALA A 504 6.40 21.75 -3.07
N ASN A 505 6.68 22.98 -3.52
CA ASN A 505 6.88 23.27 -4.94
C ASN A 505 8.32 22.97 -5.37
N VAL A 506 8.66 21.69 -5.40
CA VAL A 506 10.00 21.18 -5.71
C VAL A 506 9.87 19.83 -6.41
N SER A 507 10.81 19.53 -7.32
CA SER A 507 10.94 18.21 -7.96
C SER A 507 12.28 17.57 -7.64
N ALA A 508 12.32 16.24 -7.68
CA ALA A 508 13.56 15.47 -7.62
C ALA A 508 14.50 15.83 -8.78
N SER A 509 15.78 15.82 -8.48
CA SER A 509 16.85 16.08 -9.44
C SER A 509 17.62 14.83 -9.83
N THR A 510 17.47 13.74 -9.04
CA THR A 510 18.17 12.47 -9.25
C THR A 510 17.18 11.35 -9.56
N GLU A 511 17.65 10.34 -10.29
CA GLU A 511 16.90 9.12 -10.54
C GLU A 511 17.13 8.11 -9.41
N ALA A 512 16.16 7.19 -9.24
CA ALA A 512 16.33 6.09 -8.31
C ALA A 512 17.53 5.22 -8.74
N PRO A 513 18.38 4.78 -7.79
CA PRO A 513 19.55 3.96 -8.09
C PRO A 513 19.13 2.62 -8.71
N ALA A 514 20.07 1.91 -9.32
CA ALA A 514 19.84 0.54 -9.79
C ALA A 514 19.49 -0.37 -8.60
N PHE A 515 18.72 -1.43 -8.85
CA PHE A 515 18.50 -2.46 -7.84
C PHE A 515 19.81 -3.19 -7.51
N ALA A 516 19.95 -3.65 -6.26
CA ALA A 516 21.11 -4.41 -5.85
C ALA A 516 21.18 -5.73 -6.66
N PRO A 517 22.34 -6.06 -7.25
CA PRO A 517 22.48 -7.27 -8.05
C PRO A 517 22.46 -8.53 -7.17
N GLY A 518 21.96 -9.64 -7.70
CA GLY A 518 22.09 -10.98 -7.10
C GLY A 518 21.19 -11.29 -5.91
N LEU A 519 20.24 -10.41 -5.57
CA LEU A 519 19.37 -10.61 -4.41
C LEU A 519 18.10 -11.39 -4.73
N ILE A 520 17.64 -11.32 -5.94
CA ILE A 520 16.47 -12.05 -6.40
C ILE A 520 16.98 -13.21 -7.23
N ASN A 521 16.88 -14.42 -6.69
CA ASN A 521 17.03 -15.65 -7.48
C ASN A 521 15.83 -15.87 -8.42
N ARG A 522 15.23 -14.80 -8.88
CA ARG A 522 14.17 -14.86 -9.89
C ARG A 522 14.72 -14.55 -11.24
N SER A 523 14.59 -15.52 -12.07
CA SER A 523 14.63 -15.27 -13.48
C SER A 523 13.35 -14.56 -13.87
N THR A 524 13.49 -13.31 -14.22
CA THR A 524 12.50 -12.59 -15.03
C THR A 524 12.71 -12.95 -16.52
N ILE A 525 12.83 -14.23 -16.86
CA ILE A 525 12.81 -14.64 -18.26
C ILE A 525 11.34 -14.50 -18.69
N PRO A 526 10.98 -13.48 -19.48
CA PRO A 526 9.61 -13.34 -19.96
C PRO A 526 9.21 -14.57 -20.76
N MET A 527 8.04 -15.12 -20.46
CA MET A 527 7.52 -16.26 -21.19
C MET A 527 6.03 -16.11 -21.41
N LYS A 528 5.51 -16.73 -22.48
CA LYS A 528 4.09 -16.78 -22.80
C LYS A 528 3.65 -18.22 -22.84
N VAL A 529 2.51 -18.53 -22.25
CA VAL A 529 1.84 -19.81 -22.46
C VAL A 529 1.38 -19.88 -23.92
N ILE A 530 1.75 -20.95 -24.61
CA ILE A 530 1.34 -21.20 -26.00
C ILE A 530 0.45 -22.43 -26.13
N PHE A 531 0.44 -23.33 -25.14
CA PHE A 531 -0.41 -24.49 -25.11
C PHE A 531 -0.54 -25.04 -23.68
N ALA A 532 -1.70 -25.61 -23.38
CA ALA A 532 -1.93 -26.42 -22.18
C ALA A 532 -2.66 -27.71 -22.58
N SER A 533 -2.20 -28.85 -22.04
CA SER A 533 -2.85 -30.16 -22.30
C SER A 533 -4.24 -30.24 -21.67
N SER A 534 -4.45 -29.50 -20.58
CA SER A 534 -5.71 -29.41 -19.82
C SER A 534 -5.74 -28.12 -19.00
N GLU A 535 -6.87 -27.42 -19.04
CA GLU A 535 -7.12 -26.26 -18.17
C GLU A 535 -8.61 -26.14 -17.86
N GLU A 536 -8.93 -25.58 -16.68
CA GLU A 536 -10.29 -25.21 -16.31
C GLU A 536 -10.60 -23.82 -16.82
N VAL A 537 -11.35 -23.75 -17.89
CA VAL A 537 -11.62 -22.49 -18.61
C VAL A 537 -12.35 -21.48 -17.70
N GLY A 538 -11.81 -20.29 -17.57
CA GLY A 538 -12.35 -19.19 -16.79
C GLY A 538 -11.97 -19.20 -15.30
N ALA A 539 -11.63 -20.37 -14.74
CA ALA A 539 -11.26 -20.49 -13.32
C ALA A 539 -9.80 -20.95 -13.10
N GLY A 540 -9.22 -21.68 -14.06
CA GLY A 540 -7.88 -22.26 -13.95
C GLY A 540 -7.10 -22.20 -15.27
N ASN A 541 -7.09 -21.03 -15.92
CA ASN A 541 -6.37 -20.83 -17.19
C ASN A 541 -4.86 -20.99 -17.01
N ALA A 542 -4.21 -21.68 -17.95
CA ALA A 542 -2.75 -21.90 -17.89
C ALA A 542 -1.92 -20.61 -17.96
N THR A 543 -2.47 -19.54 -18.51
CA THR A 543 -1.85 -18.20 -18.51
C THR A 543 -1.60 -17.64 -17.12
N HIS A 544 -2.32 -18.11 -16.11
CA HIS A 544 -2.11 -17.72 -14.71
C HIS A 544 -0.75 -18.16 -14.15
N LEU A 545 -0.10 -19.17 -14.73
CA LEU A 545 1.26 -19.57 -14.32
C LEU A 545 2.34 -18.53 -14.57
N VAL A 546 2.04 -17.48 -15.34
CA VAL A 546 3.03 -16.46 -15.75
C VAL A 546 2.47 -15.03 -15.69
N ASP A 547 1.36 -14.83 -14.98
CA ASP A 547 0.71 -13.52 -14.89
C ASP A 547 1.26 -12.66 -13.73
N GLY A 548 2.15 -13.22 -12.91
CA GLY A 548 2.75 -12.57 -11.75
C GLY A 548 1.79 -12.45 -10.57
N ASN A 549 0.69 -13.19 -10.59
CA ASN A 549 -0.37 -13.15 -9.60
C ASN A 549 -0.47 -14.46 -8.80
N PRO A 550 0.12 -14.58 -7.62
CA PRO A 550 0.08 -15.80 -6.83
C PRO A 550 -1.33 -16.22 -6.35
N ASN A 551 -2.35 -15.41 -6.61
CA ASN A 551 -3.73 -15.71 -6.22
C ASN A 551 -4.60 -16.21 -7.37
N THR A 552 -4.09 -16.18 -8.58
CA THR A 552 -4.65 -16.90 -9.73
C THR A 552 -3.96 -18.24 -9.86
N ILE A 553 -4.61 -19.21 -10.43
CA ILE A 553 -4.04 -20.55 -10.58
C ILE A 553 -4.31 -21.10 -11.98
N TRP A 554 -3.36 -21.84 -12.52
CA TRP A 554 -3.66 -22.88 -13.46
C TRP A 554 -4.23 -24.09 -12.71
N HIS A 555 -5.28 -24.69 -13.24
CA HIS A 555 -5.80 -25.97 -12.78
C HIS A 555 -6.23 -26.80 -14.00
N SER A 556 -5.85 -28.06 -14.04
CA SER A 556 -6.36 -28.97 -15.06
C SER A 556 -7.88 -29.09 -14.99
N ALA A 557 -8.55 -29.38 -16.10
CA ALA A 557 -10.01 -29.45 -16.18
C ALA A 557 -10.62 -30.40 -15.15
N TYR A 558 -11.68 -29.96 -14.48
CA TYR A 558 -12.38 -30.75 -13.45
C TYR A 558 -13.91 -30.62 -13.49
N SER A 559 -14.46 -29.55 -14.07
CA SER A 559 -15.91 -29.31 -14.01
C SER A 559 -16.71 -30.15 -14.99
N VAL A 560 -16.16 -30.42 -16.19
CA VAL A 560 -16.83 -31.19 -17.26
C VAL A 560 -16.17 -32.55 -17.43
N THR A 561 -14.84 -32.58 -17.46
CA THR A 561 -14.04 -33.80 -17.60
C THR A 561 -12.85 -33.73 -16.66
N VAL A 562 -12.51 -34.86 -16.06
CA VAL A 562 -11.26 -35.00 -15.31
C VAL A 562 -10.27 -35.74 -16.19
N ALA A 563 -9.30 -34.99 -16.72
CA ALA A 563 -8.20 -35.59 -17.47
C ALA A 563 -7.21 -36.27 -16.51
N LYS A 564 -6.55 -37.32 -16.94
CA LYS A 564 -5.53 -38.02 -16.16
C LYS A 564 -4.14 -37.47 -16.44
N HIS A 565 -3.23 -37.63 -15.49
CA HIS A 565 -1.81 -37.36 -15.70
C HIS A 565 -1.24 -38.14 -16.93
N PRO A 566 -0.25 -37.56 -17.64
CA PRO A 566 0.41 -36.31 -17.34
C PRO A 566 -0.33 -35.08 -17.88
N HIS A 567 -0.20 -33.96 -17.16
CA HIS A 567 -0.63 -32.65 -17.62
C HIS A 567 0.58 -31.78 -17.95
N TRP A 568 0.52 -30.97 -19.01
CA TRP A 568 1.66 -30.10 -19.34
C TRP A 568 1.22 -28.72 -19.86
N VAL A 569 2.11 -27.78 -19.70
CA VAL A 569 2.00 -26.42 -20.24
C VAL A 569 3.28 -26.08 -20.99
N ASP A 570 3.11 -25.51 -22.18
CA ASP A 570 4.19 -25.09 -23.07
C ASP A 570 4.35 -23.57 -23.04
N PHE A 571 5.60 -23.12 -22.97
CA PHE A 571 5.97 -21.72 -22.90
C PHE A 571 6.90 -21.32 -24.07
N ASP A 572 6.67 -20.13 -24.67
CA ASP A 572 7.58 -19.46 -25.60
C ASP A 572 8.34 -18.33 -24.90
N LEU A 573 9.65 -18.37 -24.90
CA LEU A 573 10.55 -17.35 -24.37
C LEU A 573 10.80 -16.22 -25.37
N SER A 574 10.13 -16.23 -26.51
CA SER A 574 10.28 -15.29 -27.62
C SER A 574 11.63 -15.32 -28.35
N LYS A 575 12.66 -15.80 -27.70
CA LYS A 575 14.02 -16.02 -28.23
C LYS A 575 14.69 -17.17 -27.47
N GLU A 576 15.83 -17.63 -27.98
CA GLU A 576 16.66 -18.58 -27.25
C GLU A 576 17.29 -17.92 -26.01
N VAL A 577 17.13 -18.54 -24.84
CA VAL A 577 17.60 -18.04 -23.53
C VAL A 577 18.29 -19.17 -22.78
N SER A 578 19.39 -18.85 -22.06
CA SER A 578 20.06 -19.76 -21.14
C SER A 578 19.44 -19.65 -19.73
N PHE A 579 19.17 -20.81 -19.10
CA PHE A 579 18.64 -20.90 -17.74
C PHE A 579 19.15 -22.12 -17.02
N LYS A 580 19.28 -22.03 -15.70
CA LYS A 580 19.90 -23.06 -14.85
C LYS A 580 18.93 -23.80 -13.93
N GLY A 581 17.63 -23.54 -14.04
CA GLY A 581 16.63 -24.17 -13.18
C GLY A 581 15.24 -23.63 -13.38
N ILE A 582 14.33 -24.07 -12.54
CA ILE A 582 12.92 -23.64 -12.52
C ILE A 582 12.51 -23.20 -11.13
N SER A 583 11.44 -22.39 -11.08
CA SER A 583 10.69 -22.04 -9.87
C SER A 583 9.23 -22.41 -10.08
N TYR A 584 8.62 -23.08 -9.13
CA TYR A 584 7.20 -23.43 -9.14
C TYR A 584 6.57 -23.02 -7.81
N LEU A 585 5.48 -22.25 -7.86
CA LEU A 585 4.65 -21.92 -6.72
C LEU A 585 3.38 -22.77 -6.79
N PRO A 586 3.14 -23.67 -5.83
CA PRO A 586 1.85 -24.35 -5.69
C PRO A 586 0.71 -23.34 -5.51
N ARG A 587 -0.52 -23.77 -5.69
CA ARG A 587 -1.68 -22.92 -5.41
C ARG A 587 -1.64 -22.41 -3.97
N THR A 588 -2.06 -21.16 -3.77
CA THR A 588 -1.96 -20.47 -2.47
C THR A 588 -3.25 -20.49 -1.66
N ASP A 589 -4.34 -20.94 -2.26
CA ASP A 589 -5.62 -21.11 -1.57
C ASP A 589 -5.62 -22.36 -0.65
N GLU A 590 -6.67 -22.56 0.14
CA GLU A 590 -6.74 -23.65 1.11
C GLU A 590 -6.97 -25.04 0.50
N ALA A 591 -7.36 -25.14 -0.78
CA ALA A 591 -7.83 -26.37 -1.38
C ALA A 591 -6.75 -27.45 -1.59
N GLY A 592 -5.56 -27.07 -2.08
CA GLY A 592 -4.39 -27.95 -2.23
C GLY A 592 -4.47 -29.06 -3.31
N ASN A 593 -5.65 -29.33 -3.85
CA ASN A 593 -5.78 -30.33 -4.91
C ASN A 593 -5.10 -29.87 -6.20
N GLY A 594 -4.30 -30.77 -6.78
CA GLY A 594 -3.52 -30.50 -7.97
C GLY A 594 -2.11 -29.99 -7.69
N ASP A 595 -1.68 -29.81 -6.44
CA ASP A 595 -0.30 -29.45 -6.11
C ASP A 595 0.65 -30.51 -6.68
N VAL A 596 1.49 -30.09 -7.65
CA VAL A 596 2.35 -31.01 -8.40
C VAL A 596 3.37 -31.65 -7.47
N LYS A 597 3.53 -32.99 -7.59
CA LYS A 597 4.56 -33.76 -6.90
C LYS A 597 5.71 -34.07 -7.84
N ASP A 598 5.52 -35.02 -8.75
CA ASP A 598 6.56 -35.41 -9.70
C ASP A 598 6.39 -34.63 -10.98
N PHE A 599 7.46 -34.16 -11.55
CA PHE A 599 7.46 -33.35 -12.76
C PHE A 599 8.63 -33.64 -13.69
N SER A 600 8.50 -33.25 -14.95
CA SER A 600 9.61 -33.15 -15.86
C SER A 600 9.64 -31.81 -16.62
N ILE A 601 10.85 -31.43 -17.05
CA ILE A 601 11.09 -30.25 -17.89
C ILE A 601 11.65 -30.75 -19.22
N SER A 602 11.01 -30.32 -20.28
CA SER A 602 11.49 -30.55 -21.65
C SER A 602 11.69 -29.23 -22.37
N VAL A 603 12.60 -29.21 -23.32
CA VAL A 603 12.93 -28.05 -24.16
C VAL A 603 12.80 -28.35 -25.62
N SER A 604 12.60 -27.28 -26.40
CA SER A 604 12.43 -27.39 -27.86
C SER A 604 12.89 -26.10 -28.55
N ASP A 605 13.30 -26.22 -29.81
CA ASP A 605 13.60 -25.09 -30.70
C ASP A 605 12.47 -24.80 -31.68
N ASP A 606 11.54 -25.75 -31.86
CA ASP A 606 10.46 -25.67 -32.87
C ASP A 606 9.04 -25.85 -32.29
N ALA A 607 8.92 -25.97 -30.95
CA ALA A 607 7.69 -26.29 -30.21
C ALA A 607 6.99 -27.59 -30.63
N LYS A 608 7.69 -28.48 -31.37
CA LYS A 608 7.15 -29.75 -31.85
C LYS A 608 7.96 -30.93 -31.35
N THR A 609 9.28 -30.82 -31.41
CA THR A 609 10.22 -31.87 -31.01
C THR A 609 10.76 -31.50 -29.60
N TRP A 610 10.44 -32.33 -28.60
CA TRP A 610 10.75 -32.06 -27.22
C TRP A 610 11.85 -32.98 -26.70
N LYS A 611 12.83 -32.37 -26.01
CA LYS A 611 13.92 -33.10 -25.34
C LYS A 611 13.79 -32.90 -23.84
N GLU A 612 13.60 -33.97 -23.08
CA GLU A 612 13.62 -33.92 -21.62
C GLU A 612 15.01 -33.55 -21.10
N VAL A 613 15.10 -32.56 -20.24
CA VAL A 613 16.36 -32.05 -19.66
C VAL A 613 16.41 -32.21 -18.15
N HIS A 614 15.28 -32.37 -17.49
CA HIS A 614 15.23 -32.56 -16.05
C HIS A 614 13.97 -33.35 -15.64
N LYS A 615 14.11 -34.15 -14.58
CA LYS A 615 13.03 -34.74 -13.80
C LYS A 615 13.28 -34.49 -12.33
N GLY A 616 12.21 -34.24 -11.56
CA GLY A 616 12.29 -33.97 -10.13
C GLY A 616 10.98 -34.19 -9.42
N SER A 617 11.00 -33.93 -8.12
CA SER A 617 9.82 -33.96 -7.27
C SER A 617 9.82 -32.71 -6.39
N PHE A 618 8.63 -32.08 -6.24
CA PHE A 618 8.42 -31.00 -5.29
C PHE A 618 8.03 -31.56 -3.91
N SER A 619 8.44 -30.85 -2.88
CA SER A 619 7.98 -31.15 -1.52
C SER A 619 6.54 -30.66 -1.30
N GLN A 620 5.88 -31.20 -0.29
CA GLN A 620 4.55 -30.74 0.12
C GLN A 620 4.63 -29.40 0.89
N ASN A 621 5.25 -28.38 0.28
CA ASN A 621 5.40 -27.04 0.84
C ASN A 621 4.57 -26.05 0.04
N ARG A 622 3.52 -25.54 0.67
CA ARG A 622 2.58 -24.58 0.10
C ARG A 622 2.91 -23.17 0.60
N GLY A 623 2.93 -22.18 -0.16
CA GLY A 623 3.12 -20.80 0.28
C GLY A 623 4.51 -20.23 0.03
N THR A 624 5.47 -21.03 -0.46
CA THR A 624 6.76 -20.52 -0.96
C THR A 624 7.10 -21.17 -2.30
N PRO A 625 7.71 -20.43 -3.24
CA PRO A 625 8.18 -21.01 -4.48
C PRO A 625 9.24 -22.08 -4.22
N GLN A 626 9.08 -23.23 -4.86
CA GLN A 626 10.05 -24.30 -4.83
C GLN A 626 11.00 -24.15 -6.01
N GLN A 627 12.28 -23.99 -5.74
CA GLN A 627 13.31 -23.83 -6.75
C GLN A 627 14.04 -25.14 -6.98
N VAL A 628 14.26 -25.49 -8.24
CA VAL A 628 15.01 -26.67 -8.64
C VAL A 628 16.09 -26.25 -9.64
N LEU A 629 17.35 -26.46 -9.24
CA LEU A 629 18.51 -26.20 -10.09
C LEU A 629 18.88 -27.43 -10.92
N PHE A 630 19.21 -27.22 -12.17
CA PHE A 630 19.71 -28.26 -13.07
C PHE A 630 21.20 -28.52 -12.83
N LYS A 631 21.67 -29.69 -13.23
CA LYS A 631 23.11 -30.04 -13.14
C LYS A 631 23.99 -29.13 -13.99
N SER A 632 23.46 -28.61 -15.08
CA SER A 632 24.12 -27.65 -15.98
C SER A 632 23.06 -26.77 -16.63
N PRO A 633 23.42 -25.52 -17.00
CA PRO A 633 22.50 -24.63 -17.72
C PRO A 633 21.99 -25.26 -19.01
N VAL A 634 20.77 -24.89 -19.36
CA VAL A 634 20.06 -25.33 -20.57
C VAL A 634 19.75 -24.09 -21.41
N LYS A 635 19.87 -24.20 -22.71
CA LYS A 635 19.58 -23.15 -23.68
C LYS A 635 18.46 -23.58 -24.62
N ALA A 636 17.39 -22.79 -24.68
CA ALA A 636 16.22 -23.12 -25.52
C ALA A 636 15.33 -21.89 -25.74
N ARG A 637 14.45 -21.97 -26.75
CA ARG A 637 13.37 -21.01 -26.97
C ARG A 637 12.05 -21.47 -26.37
N TYR A 638 11.75 -22.77 -26.38
CA TYR A 638 10.51 -23.30 -25.83
C TYR A 638 10.78 -24.21 -24.66
N VAL A 639 9.91 -24.12 -23.66
CA VAL A 639 9.98 -24.94 -22.46
C VAL A 639 8.63 -25.60 -22.21
N ARG A 640 8.63 -26.88 -21.82
CA ARG A 640 7.47 -27.63 -21.38
C ARG A 640 7.64 -28.00 -19.91
N PHE A 641 6.69 -27.62 -19.09
CA PHE A 641 6.52 -28.12 -17.73
C PHE A 641 5.47 -29.22 -17.75
N THR A 642 5.83 -30.42 -17.30
CA THR A 642 4.92 -31.58 -17.24
C THR A 642 4.73 -32.01 -15.80
N ALA A 643 3.49 -31.97 -15.30
CA ALA A 643 3.07 -32.57 -14.05
C ALA A 643 2.80 -34.06 -14.26
N LEU A 644 3.56 -34.92 -13.58
CA LEU A 644 3.49 -36.37 -13.70
C LEU A 644 2.65 -37.02 -12.61
N SER A 645 2.59 -36.38 -11.44
CA SER A 645 1.76 -36.76 -10.30
C SER A 645 1.48 -35.57 -9.39
N GLU A 646 0.57 -35.74 -8.47
CA GLU A 646 0.11 -34.74 -7.51
C GLU A 646 0.32 -35.23 -6.07
N GLN A 647 0.39 -34.30 -5.10
CA GLN A 647 0.77 -34.58 -3.69
C GLN A 647 -0.20 -35.52 -2.95
N TYR A 648 -1.47 -35.53 -3.35
CA TYR A 648 -2.54 -36.28 -2.68
C TYR A 648 -3.04 -37.49 -3.49
N GLY A 649 -2.39 -37.79 -4.62
CA GLY A 649 -2.71 -38.97 -5.46
C GLY A 649 -3.96 -38.81 -6.31
N GLN A 650 -4.35 -37.57 -6.63
CA GLN A 650 -5.47 -37.25 -7.52
C GLN A 650 -5.01 -37.05 -8.96
N ASP A 651 -5.95 -37.01 -9.91
CA ASP A 651 -5.67 -36.81 -11.33
C ASP A 651 -5.59 -35.32 -11.73
N PHE A 652 -5.30 -34.40 -10.81
CA PHE A 652 -5.26 -32.97 -11.05
C PHE A 652 -3.83 -32.45 -11.15
N ALA A 653 -3.67 -31.32 -11.84
CA ALA A 653 -2.49 -30.49 -11.76
C ALA A 653 -2.89 -29.02 -11.58
N SER A 654 -2.22 -28.29 -10.71
CA SER A 654 -2.42 -26.87 -10.50
C SER A 654 -1.10 -26.18 -10.17
N GLY A 655 -1.10 -24.87 -10.22
CA GLY A 655 0.02 -24.03 -9.81
C GLY A 655 -0.36 -22.56 -9.88
N ALA A 656 0.16 -21.76 -8.96
CA ALA A 656 -0.04 -20.32 -9.00
C ALA A 656 0.97 -19.64 -9.93
N GLU A 657 2.26 -20.03 -9.87
CA GLU A 657 3.30 -19.43 -10.70
C GLU A 657 4.33 -20.46 -11.16
N PHE A 658 4.83 -20.26 -12.36
CA PHE A 658 5.96 -21.00 -12.93
C PHE A 658 6.99 -20.02 -13.50
N GLY A 659 8.27 -20.27 -13.24
CA GLY A 659 9.36 -19.42 -13.70
C GLY A 659 10.61 -20.21 -14.03
N LEU A 660 11.51 -19.58 -14.81
CA LEU A 660 12.84 -20.12 -15.11
C LEU A 660 13.89 -19.34 -14.29
N ILE A 661 14.93 -19.99 -13.82
CA ILE A 661 16.03 -19.39 -13.10
C ILE A 661 17.15 -19.06 -14.10
N ALA A 662 17.44 -17.78 -14.29
CA ALA A 662 18.49 -17.33 -15.22
C ALA A 662 19.87 -17.85 -14.80
N GLU A 663 20.79 -17.94 -15.74
CA GLU A 663 22.18 -18.33 -15.52
C GLU A 663 22.94 -17.33 -14.67
#